data_227aee099bd811fd450261c28c13b981
#
_entry.id   227aee099bd811fd450261c28c13b981
#
_cell.length_a   1.000
_cell.length_b   1.000
_cell.length_c   1.000
_cell.angle_alpha   90.00
_cell.angle_beta   90.00
_cell.angle_gamma   90.00
#
_symmetry.space_group_name_H-M   'P 1'
#
loop_
_entity.id
_entity.type
_entity.pdbx_description
1 polymer ?
#
loop_
_entity_poly.entity_id
_entity_poly.type
_entity_poly.pdbx_seq_one_letter_code
_entity_poly.pdbx_strand_id
1 'polypeptide(L)'
;VLNSRAPLIIVALSLIALPFALDLVGLPLRSSIDVVAFAVACMGLNILVGNTGLVSFGHGAWFGLGAYAAALSQRYWFSGSVILPALFAIVFVAVSAVLSGALILRRRGVYFSLLTLALTALLFAIGYRWTEFTGGESGLGGVTRATVLGVDLERDSNYYWVVAAVAMGVCFLLWRFHRSPVGSVLVAIRENEQRARFVGYPTNRYKLIGFVLSAAIVAVAGTLSVFNHRFASAEPLSVAFSGELIAMVVIGGMRSFLGPALGALFFILFREFLSIWTAHWLFYFGLLFIGFVVFSPTGLVGVGERLLAPIRKREITAAAMAGRKTADVLSLPRSLLRANENDRLALSARNLEKSFGGIHAVRGFDLSVRDKTLHALIGPNGAGKTTAFNVLSGLYAPDAGSVELEGKSIGGLKPEDITRAGVGRSFQITNLFVGLSVEENIRLAIQARSRMRYAMWHSTASLTDIQAETAELIRYLGLAGIENAEASSLSYGGQRVLDMGLALATQPRILLLDEPLAGLAVAERERIAKLIKTISAEMPILLVEHDIDRVFRIADHVTVMNDGAVLVDGSVDDARNNDRVRAIYIGSGTATVAMQPRTEVARSDRLLGVDRINTYYGKSHILNDVSFDVRKQEIVALLGRNGAGKSTLLKSLIGIARPEAGSIR
;
A
#
# COMPACT_ATOMS: atom_id res chain seq x y z
N VAL A 1 -14.70 -13.36 -1.78
CA VAL A 1 -14.35 -14.79 -1.88
C VAL A 1 -13.69 -15.28 -0.59
N LEU A 2 -12.81 -14.51 0.06
CA LEU A 2 -12.13 -14.93 1.31
C LEU A 2 -13.06 -15.04 2.53
N ASN A 3 -14.23 -14.42 2.52
CA ASN A 3 -15.19 -14.52 3.63
C ASN A 3 -15.91 -15.88 3.72
N SER A 4 -15.84 -16.69 2.67
CA SER A 4 -16.41 -18.03 2.63
C SER A 4 -15.36 -19.11 2.97
N ARG A 5 -15.82 -20.32 3.32
CA ARG A 5 -14.97 -21.52 3.47
C ARG A 5 -14.65 -22.19 2.12
N ALA A 6 -15.17 -21.64 1.02
CA ALA A 6 -15.01 -22.19 -0.32
C ALA A 6 -13.55 -22.45 -0.74
N PRO A 7 -12.56 -21.58 -0.46
CA PRO A 7 -11.16 -21.88 -0.80
C PRO A 7 -10.63 -23.15 -0.14
N LEU A 8 -11.00 -23.43 1.11
CA LEU A 8 -10.56 -24.63 1.81
C LEU A 8 -11.20 -25.90 1.23
N ILE A 9 -12.48 -25.82 0.85
CA ILE A 9 -13.19 -26.94 0.21
C ILE A 9 -12.56 -27.21 -1.17
N ILE A 10 -12.27 -26.19 -1.95
CA ILE A 10 -11.62 -26.32 -3.26
C ILE A 10 -10.25 -27.01 -3.10
N VAL A 11 -9.43 -26.58 -2.12
CA VAL A 11 -8.13 -27.21 -1.87
C VAL A 11 -8.28 -28.67 -1.45
N ALA A 12 -9.22 -28.98 -0.54
CA ALA A 12 -9.47 -30.35 -0.12
C ALA A 12 -9.83 -31.26 -1.30
N LEU A 13 -10.78 -30.81 -2.13
CA LEU A 13 -11.20 -31.57 -3.31
C LEU A 13 -10.05 -31.69 -4.33
N SER A 14 -9.27 -30.62 -4.53
CA SER A 14 -8.11 -30.65 -5.43
C SER A 14 -7.03 -31.61 -4.95
N LEU A 15 -6.72 -31.65 -3.65
CA LEU A 15 -5.75 -32.59 -3.09
C LEU A 15 -6.20 -34.04 -3.21
N ILE A 16 -7.50 -34.33 -3.12
CA ILE A 16 -8.04 -35.67 -3.34
C ILE A 16 -7.97 -36.06 -4.82
N ALA A 17 -8.33 -35.14 -5.71
CA ALA A 17 -8.41 -35.42 -7.15
C ALA A 17 -7.05 -35.43 -7.86
N LEU A 18 -6.05 -34.72 -7.34
CA LEU A 18 -4.76 -34.47 -8.00
C LEU A 18 -4.01 -35.77 -8.41
N PRO A 19 -3.83 -36.78 -7.53
CA PRO A 19 -3.10 -37.99 -7.93
C PRO A 19 -3.80 -38.74 -9.06
N PHE A 20 -5.12 -38.82 -9.02
CA PHE A 20 -5.90 -39.48 -10.07
C PHE A 20 -5.87 -38.72 -11.40
N ALA A 21 -5.95 -37.37 -11.32
CA ALA A 21 -5.88 -36.53 -12.51
C ALA A 21 -4.51 -36.58 -13.19
N LEU A 22 -3.41 -36.64 -12.42
CA LEU A 22 -2.07 -36.75 -12.97
C LEU A 22 -1.76 -38.15 -13.49
N ASP A 23 -2.27 -39.19 -12.86
CA ASP A 23 -2.16 -40.58 -13.35
C ASP A 23 -2.84 -40.76 -14.71
N LEU A 24 -4.03 -40.16 -14.91
CA LEU A 24 -4.74 -40.15 -16.20
C LEU A 24 -3.92 -39.52 -17.34
N VAL A 25 -2.99 -38.64 -17.02
CA VAL A 25 -2.12 -37.96 -17.99
C VAL A 25 -0.74 -38.64 -18.08
N GLY A 26 -0.56 -39.76 -17.36
CA GLY A 26 0.67 -40.56 -17.38
C GLY A 26 1.80 -40.04 -16.51
N LEU A 27 1.51 -39.12 -15.56
CA LEU A 27 2.52 -38.59 -14.64
C LEU A 27 2.58 -39.42 -13.34
N PRO A 28 3.79 -39.69 -12.81
CA PRO A 28 3.95 -40.48 -11.60
C PRO A 28 3.43 -39.74 -10.35
N LEU A 29 3.07 -40.48 -9.30
CA LEU A 29 2.60 -39.93 -8.04
C LEU A 29 3.58 -38.94 -7.39
N ARG A 30 4.89 -39.08 -7.64
CA ARG A 30 5.92 -38.14 -7.19
C ARG A 30 5.72 -36.73 -7.74
N SER A 31 5.26 -36.59 -8.98
CA SER A 31 4.92 -35.28 -9.56
C SER A 31 3.75 -34.63 -8.82
N SER A 32 2.77 -35.43 -8.32
CA SER A 32 1.70 -34.90 -7.46
C SER A 32 2.24 -34.32 -6.14
N ILE A 33 3.24 -35.00 -5.54
CA ILE A 33 3.88 -34.52 -4.31
C ILE A 33 4.62 -33.21 -4.58
N ASP A 34 5.34 -33.12 -5.71
CA ASP A 34 6.06 -31.90 -6.10
C ASP A 34 5.09 -30.74 -6.34
N VAL A 35 3.97 -30.96 -7.05
CA VAL A 35 2.92 -29.93 -7.22
C VAL A 35 2.47 -29.38 -5.88
N VAL A 36 2.19 -30.25 -4.90
CA VAL A 36 1.73 -29.83 -3.58
C VAL A 36 2.84 -29.09 -2.80
N ALA A 37 4.08 -29.58 -2.85
CA ALA A 37 5.22 -28.91 -2.20
C ALA A 37 5.48 -27.52 -2.78
N PHE A 38 5.50 -27.39 -4.11
CA PHE A 38 5.66 -26.09 -4.77
C PHE A 38 4.46 -25.16 -4.55
N ALA A 39 3.24 -25.70 -4.49
CA ALA A 39 2.05 -24.91 -4.12
C ALA A 39 2.19 -24.30 -2.73
N VAL A 40 2.65 -25.08 -1.74
CA VAL A 40 2.95 -24.59 -0.38
C VAL A 40 4.03 -23.52 -0.41
N ALA A 41 5.13 -23.72 -1.16
CA ALA A 41 6.20 -22.73 -1.30
C ALA A 41 5.69 -21.41 -1.91
N CYS A 42 4.92 -21.50 -3.00
CA CYS A 42 4.35 -20.34 -3.68
C CYS A 42 3.32 -19.60 -2.81
N MET A 43 2.47 -20.31 -2.06
CA MET A 43 1.55 -19.68 -1.10
C MET A 43 2.31 -19.00 0.04
N GLY A 44 3.41 -19.57 0.52
CA GLY A 44 4.31 -18.95 1.49
C GLY A 44 4.97 -17.68 0.95
N LEU A 45 5.55 -17.73 -0.25
CA LEU A 45 6.13 -16.57 -0.93
C LEU A 45 5.11 -15.44 -1.14
N ASN A 46 3.85 -15.79 -1.42
CA ASN A 46 2.78 -14.84 -1.66
C ASN A 46 2.43 -13.96 -0.47
N ILE A 47 2.78 -14.35 0.77
CA ILE A 47 2.66 -13.46 1.94
C ILE A 47 3.49 -12.19 1.73
N LEU A 48 4.67 -12.32 1.12
CA LEU A 48 5.51 -11.14 0.83
C LEU A 48 5.11 -10.46 -0.48
N VAL A 49 5.08 -11.20 -1.59
CA VAL A 49 4.83 -10.60 -2.90
C VAL A 49 3.40 -10.09 -3.00
N GLY A 50 2.43 -10.93 -2.67
CA GLY A 50 1.02 -10.63 -2.81
C GLY A 50 0.46 -9.72 -1.71
N ASN A 51 0.83 -9.95 -0.45
CA ASN A 51 0.23 -9.20 0.66
C ASN A 51 1.01 -7.97 1.09
N THR A 52 2.37 -7.98 0.98
CA THR A 52 3.20 -6.83 1.40
C THR A 52 3.79 -6.04 0.24
N GLY A 53 3.70 -6.53 -0.99
CA GLY A 53 4.31 -5.91 -2.17
C GLY A 53 5.85 -5.98 -2.17
N LEU A 54 6.44 -6.86 -1.36
CA LEU A 54 7.89 -7.03 -1.27
C LEU A 54 8.34 -8.18 -2.17
N VAL A 55 8.94 -7.86 -3.31
CA VAL A 55 9.49 -8.86 -4.23
C VAL A 55 10.82 -9.38 -3.67
N SER A 56 10.82 -10.66 -3.25
CA SER A 56 11.97 -11.30 -2.62
C SER A 56 12.56 -12.39 -3.52
N PHE A 57 13.81 -12.26 -3.88
CA PHE A 57 14.59 -13.29 -4.56
C PHE A 57 15.30 -14.27 -3.58
N GLY A 58 14.87 -14.26 -2.31
CA GLY A 58 15.43 -15.07 -1.24
C GLY A 58 14.70 -16.39 -0.96
N HIS A 59 13.59 -16.67 -1.63
CA HIS A 59 12.74 -17.78 -1.22
C HIS A 59 13.26 -19.16 -1.64
N GLY A 60 14.04 -19.24 -2.70
CA GLY A 60 14.84 -20.44 -2.99
C GLY A 60 15.79 -20.77 -1.86
N ALA A 61 16.44 -19.76 -1.28
CA ALA A 61 17.32 -19.95 -0.12
C ALA A 61 16.58 -20.55 1.08
N TRP A 62 15.38 -20.07 1.40
CA TRP A 62 14.58 -20.64 2.51
C TRP A 62 14.11 -22.07 2.22
N PHE A 63 13.76 -22.36 0.98
CA PHE A 63 13.40 -23.70 0.53
C PHE A 63 14.59 -24.66 0.69
N GLY A 64 15.73 -24.32 0.10
CA GLY A 64 16.95 -25.13 0.14
C GLY A 64 17.50 -25.26 1.57
N LEU A 65 17.48 -24.17 2.36
CA LEU A 65 17.92 -24.21 3.75
C LEU A 65 17.03 -25.12 4.61
N GLY A 66 15.71 -25.14 4.35
CA GLY A 66 14.77 -26.08 4.97
C GLY A 66 15.09 -27.53 4.60
N ALA A 67 15.36 -27.78 3.33
CA ALA A 67 15.74 -29.10 2.82
C ALA A 67 17.07 -29.60 3.45
N TYR A 68 18.11 -28.77 3.45
CA TYR A 68 19.40 -29.12 4.06
C TYR A 68 19.30 -29.29 5.57
N ALA A 69 18.61 -28.39 6.27
CA ALA A 69 18.44 -28.50 7.72
C ALA A 69 17.72 -29.79 8.13
N ALA A 70 16.70 -30.21 7.35
CA ALA A 70 16.02 -31.48 7.59
C ALA A 70 16.93 -32.67 7.31
N ALA A 71 17.65 -32.68 6.16
CA ALA A 71 18.54 -33.78 5.79
C ALA A 71 19.70 -33.94 6.79
N LEU A 72 20.36 -32.84 7.14
CA LEU A 72 21.50 -32.86 8.08
C LEU A 72 21.06 -33.24 9.50
N SER A 73 19.95 -32.66 9.99
CA SER A 73 19.45 -33.02 11.33
C SER A 73 18.98 -34.47 11.42
N GLN A 74 18.42 -35.04 10.34
CA GLN A 74 18.12 -36.47 10.29
C GLN A 74 19.39 -37.31 10.33
N ARG A 75 20.41 -36.92 9.56
CA ARG A 75 21.68 -37.66 9.47
C ARG A 75 22.43 -37.69 10.79
N TYR A 76 22.51 -36.56 11.53
CA TYR A 76 23.39 -36.44 12.69
C TYR A 76 22.67 -36.57 14.02
N TRP A 77 21.38 -36.19 14.15
CA TRP A 77 20.71 -36.08 15.44
C TRP A 77 19.43 -36.90 15.56
N PHE A 78 18.65 -37.03 14.49
CA PHE A 78 17.32 -37.61 14.54
C PHE A 78 17.18 -38.77 13.55
N SER A 79 18.18 -39.68 13.52
CA SER A 79 18.17 -40.86 12.63
C SER A 79 16.86 -41.63 12.75
N GLY A 80 16.26 -42.00 11.62
CA GLY A 80 15.02 -42.74 11.57
C GLY A 80 13.75 -41.94 11.92
N SER A 81 13.81 -40.63 12.07
CA SER A 81 12.64 -39.75 12.25
C SER A 81 12.41 -38.86 11.03
N VAL A 82 11.16 -38.50 10.75
CA VAL A 82 10.77 -37.49 9.75
C VAL A 82 10.27 -36.21 10.42
N ILE A 83 9.55 -36.36 11.55
CA ILE A 83 8.90 -35.23 12.23
C ILE A 83 9.93 -34.32 12.91
N LEU A 84 10.88 -34.85 13.67
CA LEU A 84 11.85 -34.06 14.41
C LEU A 84 12.77 -33.25 13.48
N PRO A 85 13.33 -33.82 12.39
CA PRO A 85 14.07 -33.07 11.39
C PRO A 85 13.25 -31.97 10.72
N ALA A 86 11.98 -32.23 10.40
CA ALA A 86 11.10 -31.23 9.81
C ALA A 86 10.86 -30.05 10.76
N LEU A 87 10.54 -30.33 12.04
CA LEU A 87 10.37 -29.28 13.05
C LEU A 87 11.65 -28.47 13.29
N PHE A 88 12.79 -29.17 13.38
CA PHE A 88 14.09 -28.51 13.50
C PHE A 88 14.36 -27.56 12.33
N ALA A 89 14.13 -28.02 11.09
CA ALA A 89 14.33 -27.22 9.88
C ALA A 89 13.46 -25.96 9.86
N ILE A 90 12.17 -26.10 10.22
CA ILE A 90 11.24 -24.96 10.27
C ILE A 90 11.71 -23.92 11.31
N VAL A 91 12.08 -24.38 12.52
CA VAL A 91 12.55 -23.49 13.59
C VAL A 91 13.88 -22.83 13.19
N PHE A 92 14.81 -23.60 12.64
CA PHE A 92 16.11 -23.09 12.18
C PHE A 92 15.96 -22.00 11.10
N VAL A 93 15.10 -22.24 10.10
CA VAL A 93 14.82 -21.25 9.06
C VAL A 93 14.09 -20.05 9.64
N ALA A 94 13.13 -20.23 10.54
CA ALA A 94 12.44 -19.12 11.18
C ALA A 94 13.39 -18.20 11.95
N VAL A 95 14.32 -18.78 12.72
CA VAL A 95 15.36 -18.02 13.46
C VAL A 95 16.30 -17.29 12.47
N SER A 96 16.77 -17.98 11.43
CA SER A 96 17.60 -17.39 10.37
C SER A 96 16.88 -16.24 9.66
N ALA A 97 15.57 -16.39 9.42
CA ALA A 97 14.73 -15.35 8.84
C ALA A 97 14.53 -14.15 9.78
N VAL A 98 14.43 -14.34 11.09
CA VAL A 98 14.39 -13.22 12.05
C VAL A 98 15.68 -12.42 11.99
N LEU A 99 16.84 -13.09 12.01
CA LEU A 99 18.16 -12.45 12.02
C LEU A 99 18.41 -11.68 10.70
N SER A 100 18.22 -12.34 9.57
CA SER A 100 18.42 -11.71 8.25
C SER A 100 17.35 -10.66 7.95
N GLY A 101 16.09 -10.94 8.29
CA GLY A 101 14.96 -10.03 8.07
C GLY A 101 15.09 -8.73 8.87
N ALA A 102 15.58 -8.78 10.12
CA ALA A 102 15.84 -7.60 10.92
C ALA A 102 16.86 -6.64 10.26
N LEU A 103 17.78 -7.19 9.46
CA LEU A 103 18.77 -6.40 8.71
C LEU A 103 18.21 -5.93 7.37
N ILE A 104 17.66 -6.85 6.56
CA ILE A 104 17.23 -6.63 5.18
C ILE A 104 16.04 -5.66 5.12
N LEU A 105 15.07 -5.77 6.03
CA LEU A 105 13.86 -4.93 6.04
C LEU A 105 14.10 -3.46 6.43
N ARG A 106 15.33 -3.10 6.81
CA ARG A 106 15.71 -1.68 6.99
C ARG A 106 15.73 -0.93 5.67
N ARG A 107 15.88 -1.64 4.55
CA ARG A 107 15.86 -1.08 3.19
C ARG A 107 14.54 -1.40 2.49
N ARG A 108 14.20 -0.63 1.45
CA ARG A 108 12.91 -0.71 0.76
C ARG A 108 13.10 -0.82 -0.76
N GLY A 109 12.02 -1.22 -1.43
CA GLY A 109 11.98 -1.31 -2.90
C GLY A 109 13.08 -2.21 -3.46
N VAL A 110 13.77 -1.75 -4.49
CA VAL A 110 14.81 -2.49 -5.19
C VAL A 110 15.94 -2.97 -4.27
N TYR A 111 16.32 -2.17 -3.26
CA TYR A 111 17.38 -2.56 -2.30
C TYR A 111 17.01 -3.78 -1.47
N PHE A 112 15.73 -3.94 -1.11
CA PHE A 112 15.25 -5.16 -0.44
C PHE A 112 15.43 -6.38 -1.35
N SER A 113 15.03 -6.28 -2.62
CA SER A 113 15.16 -7.37 -3.59
C SER A 113 16.62 -7.75 -3.83
N LEU A 114 17.53 -6.77 -3.96
CA LEU A 114 18.96 -7.00 -4.11
C LEU A 114 19.60 -7.66 -2.87
N LEU A 115 19.20 -7.27 -1.66
CA LEU A 115 19.70 -7.89 -0.44
C LEU A 115 19.24 -9.33 -0.27
N THR A 116 17.98 -9.65 -0.66
CA THR A 116 17.50 -11.03 -0.65
C THR A 116 18.17 -11.89 -1.72
N LEU A 117 18.48 -11.31 -2.88
CA LEU A 117 19.27 -11.96 -3.93
C LEU A 117 20.69 -12.25 -3.46
N ALA A 118 21.35 -11.28 -2.83
CA ALA A 118 22.71 -11.47 -2.28
C ALA A 118 22.74 -12.55 -1.20
N LEU A 119 21.71 -12.62 -0.33
CA LEU A 119 21.58 -13.69 0.66
C LEU A 119 21.46 -15.05 -0.01
N THR A 120 20.65 -15.15 -1.06
CA THR A 120 20.50 -16.39 -1.84
C THR A 120 21.81 -16.83 -2.46
N ALA A 121 22.53 -15.91 -3.12
CA ALA A 121 23.83 -16.21 -3.72
C ALA A 121 24.87 -16.64 -2.68
N LEU A 122 24.86 -16.03 -1.49
CA LEU A 122 25.73 -16.41 -0.37
C LEU A 122 25.42 -17.84 0.11
N LEU A 123 24.15 -18.15 0.36
CA LEU A 123 23.74 -19.48 0.83
C LEU A 123 23.97 -20.56 -0.23
N PHE A 124 23.78 -20.23 -1.51
CA PHE A 124 24.15 -21.11 -2.61
C PHE A 124 25.65 -21.40 -2.63
N ALA A 125 26.49 -20.37 -2.49
CA ALA A 125 27.95 -20.54 -2.47
C ALA A 125 28.41 -21.42 -1.28
N ILE A 126 27.79 -21.27 -0.12
CA ILE A 126 28.03 -22.12 1.06
C ILE A 126 27.60 -23.57 0.74
N GLY A 127 26.35 -23.76 0.31
CA GLY A 127 25.80 -25.09 0.01
C GLY A 127 26.58 -25.83 -1.08
N TYR A 128 27.06 -25.13 -2.08
CA TYR A 128 27.79 -25.70 -3.21
C TYR A 128 29.26 -26.03 -2.91
N ARG A 129 29.93 -25.19 -2.08
CA ARG A 129 31.38 -25.30 -1.81
C ARG A 129 31.73 -26.08 -0.56
N TRP A 130 30.84 -26.21 0.39
CA TRP A 130 31.13 -26.91 1.65
C TRP A 130 30.90 -28.43 1.52
N THR A 131 31.74 -29.08 0.74
CA THR A 131 31.60 -30.49 0.36
C THR A 131 31.52 -31.45 1.54
N GLU A 132 32.27 -31.22 2.61
CA GLU A 132 32.31 -32.11 3.79
C GLU A 132 30.98 -32.12 4.54
N PHE A 133 30.24 -31.01 4.54
CA PHE A 133 29.02 -30.84 5.34
C PHE A 133 27.74 -30.97 4.50
N THR A 134 27.70 -30.32 3.35
CA THR A 134 26.51 -30.27 2.47
C THR A 134 26.55 -31.28 1.32
N GLY A 135 27.67 -31.97 1.11
CA GLY A 135 27.92 -32.78 -0.07
C GLY A 135 28.32 -31.98 -1.30
N GLY A 136 28.32 -30.64 -1.21
CA GLY A 136 28.70 -29.73 -2.29
C GLY A 136 27.85 -29.92 -3.56
N GLU A 137 28.51 -30.04 -4.72
CA GLU A 137 27.88 -30.27 -6.04
C GLU A 137 27.14 -31.62 -6.08
N SER A 138 27.69 -32.65 -5.42
CA SER A 138 27.09 -33.99 -5.38
C SER A 138 25.86 -34.08 -4.51
N GLY A 139 25.61 -33.10 -3.66
CA GLY A 139 24.50 -33.07 -2.72
C GLY A 139 24.56 -34.09 -1.61
N LEU A 140 23.54 -34.15 -0.78
CA LEU A 140 23.44 -35.00 0.41
C LEU A 140 22.36 -36.05 0.20
N GLY A 141 22.76 -37.29 0.01
CA GLY A 141 21.88 -38.46 -0.06
C GLY A 141 21.65 -39.12 1.32
N GLY A 142 20.89 -40.23 1.31
CA GLY A 142 20.64 -41.04 2.49
C GLY A 142 19.51 -40.55 3.39
N VAL A 143 18.68 -39.64 2.90
CA VAL A 143 17.44 -39.22 3.57
C VAL A 143 16.40 -40.35 3.49
N THR A 144 15.88 -40.77 4.62
CA THR A 144 14.94 -41.89 4.72
C THR A 144 13.56 -41.41 5.18
N ARG A 145 12.51 -42.13 4.74
CA ARG A 145 11.14 -41.94 5.20
C ARG A 145 10.83 -43.05 6.21
N ALA A 146 10.86 -42.70 7.48
CA ALA A 146 10.56 -43.63 8.53
C ALA A 146 9.04 -43.86 8.68
N THR A 147 8.68 -44.94 9.38
CA THR A 147 7.30 -45.18 9.81
C THR A 147 6.89 -44.14 10.86
N VAL A 148 5.77 -43.45 10.64
CA VAL A 148 5.22 -42.46 11.56
C VAL A 148 3.83 -42.91 12.00
N LEU A 149 3.61 -43.03 13.32
CA LEU A 149 2.33 -43.45 13.92
C LEU A 149 1.80 -44.79 13.32
N GLY A 150 2.70 -45.72 12.97
CA GLY A 150 2.34 -47.01 12.36
C GLY A 150 2.12 -46.96 10.84
N VAL A 151 2.20 -45.78 10.21
CA VAL A 151 2.09 -45.61 8.76
C VAL A 151 3.47 -45.69 8.14
N ASP A 152 3.69 -46.63 7.23
CA ASP A 152 4.92 -46.74 6.46
C ASP A 152 5.00 -45.65 5.38
N LEU A 153 5.90 -44.65 5.57
CA LEU A 153 6.09 -43.54 4.63
C LEU A 153 7.05 -43.86 3.47
N GLU A 154 7.67 -45.04 3.47
CA GLU A 154 8.47 -45.50 2.31
C GLU A 154 7.61 -45.64 1.07
N ARG A 155 6.32 -45.94 1.23
CA ARG A 155 5.35 -46.00 0.14
C ARG A 155 4.95 -44.58 -0.28
N ASP A 156 5.16 -44.24 -1.56
CA ASP A 156 4.84 -42.92 -2.09
C ASP A 156 3.35 -42.54 -1.90
N SER A 157 2.42 -43.50 -1.92
CA SER A 157 0.99 -43.30 -1.63
C SER A 157 0.73 -42.79 -0.22
N ASN A 158 1.35 -43.40 0.77
CA ASN A 158 1.19 -42.98 2.17
C ASN A 158 1.84 -41.62 2.40
N TYR A 159 3.01 -41.39 1.81
CA TYR A 159 3.70 -40.12 1.90
C TYR A 159 2.88 -38.98 1.26
N TYR A 160 2.24 -39.24 0.10
CA TYR A 160 1.35 -38.26 -0.52
C TYR A 160 0.26 -37.75 0.44
N TRP A 161 -0.42 -38.64 1.14
CA TRP A 161 -1.49 -38.25 2.06
C TRP A 161 -0.97 -37.45 3.27
N VAL A 162 0.24 -37.73 3.74
CA VAL A 162 0.89 -36.89 4.77
C VAL A 162 1.19 -35.49 4.20
N VAL A 163 1.74 -35.41 3.00
CA VAL A 163 2.01 -34.14 2.32
C VAL A 163 0.72 -33.34 2.09
N ALA A 164 -0.35 -34.01 1.66
CA ALA A 164 -1.66 -33.41 1.47
C ALA A 164 -2.25 -32.88 2.80
N ALA A 165 -2.11 -33.64 3.88
CA ALA A 165 -2.55 -33.21 5.21
C ALA A 165 -1.77 -31.97 5.71
N VAL A 166 -0.44 -31.96 5.55
CA VAL A 166 0.40 -30.81 5.89
C VAL A 166 0.02 -29.59 5.03
N ALA A 167 -0.15 -29.77 3.72
CA ALA A 167 -0.55 -28.69 2.81
C ALA A 167 -1.94 -28.12 3.18
N MET A 168 -2.90 -28.97 3.56
CA MET A 168 -4.20 -28.54 4.04
C MET A 168 -4.07 -27.76 5.35
N GLY A 169 -3.23 -28.19 6.28
CA GLY A 169 -2.92 -27.46 7.51
C GLY A 169 -2.33 -26.09 7.23
N VAL A 170 -1.33 -25.98 6.34
CA VAL A 170 -0.74 -24.72 5.91
C VAL A 170 -1.78 -23.83 5.22
N CYS A 171 -2.59 -24.38 4.33
CA CYS A 171 -3.67 -23.63 3.67
C CYS A 171 -4.69 -23.08 4.68
N PHE A 172 -5.07 -23.87 5.69
CA PHE A 172 -5.96 -23.42 6.76
C PHE A 172 -5.32 -22.29 7.60
N LEU A 173 -4.05 -22.43 7.98
CA LEU A 173 -3.31 -21.40 8.70
C LEU A 173 -3.21 -20.10 7.87
N LEU A 174 -2.88 -20.19 6.59
CA LEU A 174 -2.82 -19.06 5.68
C LEU A 174 -4.19 -18.40 5.49
N TRP A 175 -5.25 -19.17 5.31
CA TRP A 175 -6.61 -18.65 5.21
C TRP A 175 -7.01 -17.87 6.48
N ARG A 176 -6.65 -18.41 7.66
CA ARG A 176 -6.86 -17.74 8.95
C ARG A 176 -6.06 -16.45 9.05
N PHE A 177 -4.78 -16.52 8.67
CA PHE A 177 -3.86 -15.38 8.68
C PHE A 177 -4.33 -14.23 7.76
N HIS A 178 -4.75 -14.52 6.54
CA HIS A 178 -5.25 -13.49 5.61
C HIS A 178 -6.48 -12.75 6.15
N ARG A 179 -7.31 -13.40 6.96
CA ARG A 179 -8.50 -12.82 7.59
C ARG A 179 -8.21 -12.13 8.92
N SER A 180 -6.99 -12.20 9.37
CA SER A 180 -6.58 -11.63 10.66
C SER A 180 -6.27 -10.13 10.57
N PRO A 181 -6.27 -9.42 11.71
CA PRO A 181 -5.77 -8.06 11.80
C PRO A 181 -4.39 -7.88 11.19
N VAL A 182 -3.44 -8.77 11.48
CA VAL A 182 -2.07 -8.70 10.90
C VAL A 182 -2.11 -8.85 9.38
N GLY A 183 -2.86 -9.82 8.86
CA GLY A 183 -2.99 -10.02 7.42
C GLY A 183 -3.54 -8.78 6.70
N SER A 184 -4.57 -8.13 7.25
CA SER A 184 -5.13 -6.90 6.68
C SER A 184 -4.16 -5.72 6.71
N VAL A 185 -3.31 -5.62 7.76
CA VAL A 185 -2.27 -4.58 7.83
C VAL A 185 -1.17 -4.80 6.78
N LEU A 186 -0.79 -6.05 6.49
CA LEU A 186 0.19 -6.32 5.42
C LEU A 186 -0.34 -5.86 4.06
N VAL A 187 -1.63 -6.10 3.78
CA VAL A 187 -2.27 -5.58 2.55
C VAL A 187 -2.29 -4.05 2.54
N ALA A 188 -2.60 -3.42 3.66
CA ALA A 188 -2.56 -1.96 3.79
C ALA A 188 -1.14 -1.39 3.54
N ILE A 189 -0.09 -2.07 4.04
CA ILE A 189 1.31 -1.70 3.79
C ILE A 189 1.65 -1.80 2.30
N ARG A 190 1.15 -2.81 1.60
CA ARG A 190 1.32 -2.95 0.14
C ARG A 190 0.67 -1.79 -0.61
N GLU A 191 -0.56 -1.44 -0.25
CA GLU A 191 -1.29 -0.34 -0.89
C GLU A 191 -0.59 1.00 -0.62
N ASN A 192 -0.25 1.26 0.66
CA ASN A 192 0.38 2.52 1.05
C ASN A 192 1.11 2.41 2.40
N GLU A 193 2.41 2.15 2.37
CA GLU A 193 3.20 2.03 3.60
C GLU A 193 3.26 3.34 4.39
N GLN A 194 3.35 4.49 3.71
CA GLN A 194 3.41 5.79 4.38
C GLN A 194 2.10 6.03 5.15
N ARG A 195 0.94 5.79 4.51
CA ARG A 195 -0.35 5.93 5.19
C ARG A 195 -0.47 5.00 6.39
N ALA A 196 -0.03 3.74 6.26
CA ALA A 196 -0.05 2.78 7.37
C ALA A 196 0.72 3.30 8.60
N ARG A 197 1.85 3.99 8.40
CA ARG A 197 2.60 4.63 9.49
C ARG A 197 1.82 5.77 10.13
N PHE A 198 1.21 6.64 9.34
CA PHE A 198 0.42 7.78 9.83
C PHE A 198 -0.94 7.38 10.41
N VAL A 199 -1.33 6.13 10.27
CA VAL A 199 -2.45 5.51 11.00
C VAL A 199 -1.98 4.89 12.32
N GLY A 200 -0.66 4.74 12.55
CA GLY A 200 -0.06 4.28 13.80
C GLY A 200 0.52 2.87 13.77
N TYR A 201 0.65 2.25 12.59
CA TYR A 201 1.26 0.93 12.46
C TYR A 201 2.79 0.98 12.36
N PRO A 202 3.56 0.27 13.22
CA PRO A 202 5.00 0.10 13.07
C PRO A 202 5.30 -0.89 11.94
N THR A 203 5.28 -0.41 10.69
CA THR A 203 5.29 -1.22 9.47
C THR A 203 6.44 -2.21 9.39
N ASN A 204 7.63 -1.87 9.92
CA ASN A 204 8.78 -2.77 9.91
C ASN A 204 8.55 -4.04 10.75
N ARG A 205 7.80 -3.95 11.87
CA ARG A 205 7.45 -5.14 12.69
C ARG A 205 6.49 -6.05 11.95
N TYR A 206 5.48 -5.49 11.28
CA TYR A 206 4.54 -6.28 10.48
C TYR A 206 5.22 -6.97 9.30
N LYS A 207 6.10 -6.26 8.59
CA LYS A 207 6.91 -6.84 7.51
C LYS A 207 7.79 -7.98 8.02
N LEU A 208 8.40 -7.85 9.20
CA LEU A 208 9.21 -8.92 9.80
C LEU A 208 8.35 -10.15 10.12
N ILE A 209 7.15 -9.97 10.69
CA ILE A 209 6.21 -11.08 10.93
C ILE A 209 5.88 -11.78 9.60
N GLY A 210 5.52 -11.02 8.57
CA GLY A 210 5.24 -11.57 7.24
C GLY A 210 6.44 -12.31 6.63
N PHE A 211 7.64 -11.75 6.78
CA PHE A 211 8.89 -12.33 6.27
C PHE A 211 9.22 -13.66 6.94
N VAL A 212 9.15 -13.73 8.26
CA VAL A 212 9.43 -14.95 9.03
C VAL A 212 8.39 -16.03 8.76
N LEU A 213 7.11 -15.67 8.72
CA LEU A 213 6.04 -16.62 8.41
C LEU A 213 6.17 -17.17 6.99
N SER A 214 6.48 -16.30 6.02
CA SER A 214 6.74 -16.69 4.64
C SER A 214 7.90 -17.67 4.53
N ALA A 215 9.05 -17.36 5.14
CA ALA A 215 10.23 -18.21 5.16
C ALA A 215 9.96 -19.57 5.82
N ALA A 216 9.25 -19.59 6.97
CA ALA A 216 8.89 -20.82 7.67
C ALA A 216 8.01 -21.75 6.83
N ILE A 217 7.02 -21.19 6.11
CA ILE A 217 6.15 -21.99 5.22
C ILE A 217 6.93 -22.53 4.03
N VAL A 218 7.84 -21.71 3.46
CA VAL A 218 8.69 -22.18 2.36
C VAL A 218 9.67 -23.28 2.84
N ALA A 219 10.15 -23.20 4.08
CA ALA A 219 10.94 -24.28 4.68
C ALA A 219 10.12 -25.58 4.84
N VAL A 220 8.82 -25.51 5.18
CA VAL A 220 7.94 -26.69 5.16
C VAL A 220 7.96 -27.32 3.77
N ALA A 221 7.83 -26.53 2.70
CA ALA A 221 7.87 -27.03 1.33
C ALA A 221 9.22 -27.68 1.01
N GLY A 222 10.34 -27.07 1.42
CA GLY A 222 11.68 -27.63 1.25
C GLY A 222 11.86 -28.98 1.99
N THR A 223 11.33 -29.09 3.21
CA THR A 223 11.33 -30.37 3.95
C THR A 223 10.48 -31.44 3.29
N LEU A 224 9.31 -31.10 2.77
CA LEU A 224 8.48 -32.05 2.03
C LEU A 224 9.18 -32.51 0.76
N SER A 225 9.87 -31.62 0.05
CA SER A 225 10.60 -31.95 -1.17
C SER A 225 11.81 -32.84 -0.92
N VAL A 226 12.62 -32.57 0.12
CA VAL A 226 13.80 -33.40 0.42
C VAL A 226 13.42 -34.83 0.81
N PHE A 227 12.33 -35.02 1.54
CA PHE A 227 11.82 -36.35 1.82
C PHE A 227 11.18 -37.01 0.59
N ASN A 228 10.63 -36.25 -0.37
CA ASN A 228 10.14 -36.80 -1.64
C ASN A 228 11.28 -37.35 -2.49
N HIS A 229 12.32 -36.54 -2.71
CA HIS A 229 13.46 -36.91 -3.55
C HIS A 229 14.51 -37.75 -2.81
N ARG A 230 14.45 -37.83 -1.45
CA ARG A 230 15.43 -38.51 -0.58
C ARG A 230 16.86 -37.97 -0.75
N PHE A 231 16.95 -36.72 -1.19
CA PHE A 231 18.19 -36.09 -1.59
C PHE A 231 18.10 -34.57 -1.42
N ALA A 232 19.12 -33.96 -0.83
CA ALA A 232 19.26 -32.50 -0.75
C ALA A 232 20.36 -32.03 -1.68
N SER A 233 20.03 -31.10 -2.58
CA SER A 233 20.99 -30.48 -3.52
C SER A 233 21.10 -28.98 -3.27
N ALA A 234 22.18 -28.37 -3.79
CA ALA A 234 22.37 -26.92 -3.73
C ALA A 234 21.47 -26.15 -4.72
N GLU A 235 20.87 -26.83 -5.71
CA GLU A 235 20.06 -26.21 -6.75
C GLU A 235 18.92 -25.33 -6.23
N PRO A 236 18.10 -25.75 -5.24
CA PRO A 236 17.06 -24.89 -4.66
C PRO A 236 17.58 -23.62 -3.99
N LEU A 237 18.86 -23.58 -3.58
CA LEU A 237 19.51 -22.38 -3.06
C LEU A 237 19.85 -21.36 -4.16
N SER A 238 19.68 -21.70 -5.46
CA SER A 238 20.07 -20.84 -6.57
C SER A 238 19.13 -19.65 -6.75
N VAL A 239 19.64 -18.57 -7.36
CA VAL A 239 18.85 -17.41 -7.77
C VAL A 239 17.83 -17.80 -8.83
N ALA A 240 18.18 -18.73 -9.73
CA ALA A 240 17.29 -19.24 -10.77
C ALA A 240 16.03 -19.87 -10.17
N PHE A 241 16.17 -20.74 -9.18
CA PHE A 241 15.05 -21.37 -8.48
C PHE A 241 14.16 -20.34 -7.77
N SER A 242 14.75 -19.30 -7.16
CA SER A 242 13.98 -18.19 -6.58
C SER A 242 13.16 -17.46 -7.66
N GLY A 243 13.73 -17.30 -8.86
CA GLY A 243 13.05 -16.73 -10.03
C GLY A 243 11.86 -17.58 -10.49
N GLU A 244 12.02 -18.90 -10.52
CA GLU A 244 10.93 -19.83 -10.86
C GLU A 244 9.76 -19.74 -9.87
N LEU A 245 10.04 -19.71 -8.55
CA LEU A 245 9.00 -19.53 -7.53
C LEU A 245 8.24 -18.21 -7.72
N ILE A 246 8.94 -17.10 -8.03
CA ILE A 246 8.30 -15.81 -8.33
C ILE A 246 7.44 -15.93 -9.60
N ALA A 247 7.95 -16.57 -10.64
CA ALA A 247 7.23 -16.74 -11.89
C ALA A 247 5.93 -17.54 -11.68
N MET A 248 5.97 -18.61 -10.89
CA MET A 248 4.77 -19.39 -10.52
C MET A 248 3.73 -18.51 -9.83
N VAL A 249 4.15 -17.70 -8.84
CA VAL A 249 3.25 -16.81 -8.10
C VAL A 249 2.62 -15.74 -9.02
N VAL A 250 3.40 -15.17 -9.93
CA VAL A 250 2.93 -14.14 -10.88
C VAL A 250 1.97 -14.74 -11.91
N ILE A 251 2.35 -15.87 -12.54
CA ILE A 251 1.50 -16.59 -13.51
C ILE A 251 0.19 -17.02 -12.86
N GLY A 252 0.24 -17.55 -11.65
CA GLY A 252 -0.95 -17.97 -10.92
C GLY A 252 -1.87 -16.82 -10.54
N GLY A 253 -1.30 -15.67 -10.19
CA GLY A 253 -2.01 -14.46 -9.76
C GLY A 253 -1.78 -14.12 -8.30
N MET A 254 -0.84 -13.19 -8.05
CA MET A 254 -0.34 -12.80 -6.72
C MET A 254 -1.41 -12.17 -5.80
N ARG A 255 -2.49 -11.63 -6.35
CA ARG A 255 -3.59 -11.01 -5.57
C ARG A 255 -4.66 -12.00 -5.14
N SER A 256 -4.60 -13.24 -5.64
CA SER A 256 -5.54 -14.30 -5.30
C SER A 256 -4.96 -15.22 -4.23
N PHE A 257 -5.83 -15.73 -3.35
CA PHE A 257 -5.42 -16.69 -2.32
C PHE A 257 -4.94 -18.03 -2.91
N LEU A 258 -5.64 -18.56 -3.91
CA LEU A 258 -5.33 -19.84 -4.57
C LEU A 258 -4.48 -19.67 -5.83
N GLY A 259 -4.29 -18.45 -6.32
CA GLY A 259 -3.50 -18.17 -7.53
C GLY A 259 -2.11 -18.82 -7.49
N PRO A 260 -1.30 -18.60 -6.44
CA PRO A 260 0.03 -19.19 -6.35
C PRO A 260 0.06 -20.72 -6.46
N ALA A 261 -0.93 -21.41 -5.90
CA ALA A 261 -1.05 -22.86 -6.01
C ALA A 261 -1.38 -23.31 -7.46
N LEU A 262 -2.26 -22.56 -8.15
CA LEU A 262 -2.54 -22.78 -9.57
C LEU A 262 -1.29 -22.53 -10.44
N GLY A 263 -0.50 -21.52 -10.11
CA GLY A 263 0.76 -21.23 -10.79
C GLY A 263 1.78 -22.36 -10.63
N ALA A 264 1.89 -22.94 -9.44
CA ALA A 264 2.75 -24.10 -9.19
C ALA A 264 2.29 -25.33 -9.98
N LEU A 265 0.99 -25.63 -9.98
CA LEU A 265 0.41 -26.71 -10.79
C LEU A 265 0.73 -26.49 -12.28
N PHE A 266 0.47 -25.28 -12.79
CA PHE A 266 0.74 -24.95 -14.19
C PHE A 266 2.22 -25.12 -14.54
N PHE A 267 3.15 -24.65 -13.68
CA PHE A 267 4.58 -24.75 -13.91
C PHE A 267 5.05 -26.20 -13.97
N ILE A 268 4.64 -27.04 -13.02
CA ILE A 268 5.03 -28.45 -12.99
C ILE A 268 4.52 -29.18 -14.23
N LEU A 269 3.23 -29.00 -14.58
CA LEU A 269 2.68 -29.59 -15.80
C LEU A 269 3.44 -29.12 -17.05
N PHE A 270 3.69 -27.82 -17.16
CA PHE A 270 4.44 -27.28 -18.29
C PHE A 270 5.85 -27.86 -18.38
N ARG A 271 6.56 -27.96 -17.23
CA ARG A 271 7.88 -28.58 -17.16
C ARG A 271 7.85 -30.03 -17.59
N GLU A 272 6.98 -30.85 -16.99
CA GLU A 272 6.90 -32.29 -17.25
C GLU A 272 6.58 -32.57 -18.72
N PHE A 273 5.60 -31.90 -19.31
CA PHE A 273 5.23 -32.12 -20.70
C PHE A 273 6.25 -31.55 -21.68
N LEU A 274 6.73 -30.34 -21.46
CA LEU A 274 7.61 -29.70 -22.43
C LEU A 274 9.02 -30.27 -22.42
N SER A 275 9.52 -30.77 -21.29
CA SER A 275 10.84 -31.39 -21.17
C SER A 275 10.95 -32.68 -21.98
N ILE A 276 9.82 -33.36 -22.26
CA ILE A 276 9.79 -34.54 -23.16
C ILE A 276 10.08 -34.13 -24.61
N TRP A 277 9.61 -32.95 -25.03
CA TRP A 277 9.71 -32.48 -26.42
C TRP A 277 10.98 -31.69 -26.71
N THR A 278 11.52 -31.01 -25.72
CA THR A 278 12.70 -30.15 -25.90
C THR A 278 13.51 -29.96 -24.61
N ALA A 279 14.85 -30.05 -24.75
CA ALA A 279 15.77 -29.70 -23.65
C ALA A 279 15.71 -28.18 -23.29
N HIS A 280 15.20 -27.34 -24.19
CA HIS A 280 15.12 -25.89 -24.01
C HIS A 280 13.79 -25.44 -23.41
N TRP A 281 13.10 -26.28 -22.65
CA TRP A 281 11.78 -25.96 -22.02
C TRP A 281 11.80 -24.67 -21.20
N LEU A 282 12.93 -24.35 -20.54
CA LEU A 282 13.09 -23.15 -19.73
C LEU A 282 13.00 -21.86 -20.57
N PHE A 283 13.50 -21.88 -21.83
CA PHE A 283 13.37 -20.77 -22.78
C PHE A 283 11.89 -20.49 -23.09
N TYR A 284 11.12 -21.52 -23.42
CA TYR A 284 9.69 -21.38 -23.71
C TYR A 284 8.90 -20.96 -22.47
N PHE A 285 9.30 -21.45 -21.29
CA PHE A 285 8.71 -20.99 -20.04
C PHE A 285 8.97 -19.49 -19.81
N GLY A 286 10.19 -19.02 -20.05
CA GLY A 286 10.55 -17.60 -19.96
C GLY A 286 9.72 -16.73 -20.91
N LEU A 287 9.55 -17.18 -22.16
CA LEU A 287 8.71 -16.49 -23.16
C LEU A 287 7.25 -16.41 -22.71
N LEU A 288 6.72 -17.51 -22.21
CA LEU A 288 5.35 -17.58 -21.68
C LEU A 288 5.19 -16.68 -20.44
N PHE A 289 6.17 -16.66 -19.55
CA PHE A 289 6.19 -15.76 -18.38
C PHE A 289 6.11 -14.28 -18.81
N ILE A 290 6.92 -13.87 -19.80
CA ILE A 290 6.86 -12.52 -20.38
C ILE A 290 5.45 -12.24 -20.93
N GLY A 291 4.86 -13.22 -21.64
CA GLY A 291 3.50 -13.11 -22.14
C GLY A 291 2.48 -12.86 -21.03
N PHE A 292 2.56 -13.61 -19.92
CA PHE A 292 1.67 -13.36 -18.77
C PHE A 292 1.87 -11.99 -18.14
N VAL A 293 3.10 -11.55 -17.94
CA VAL A 293 3.40 -10.23 -17.35
C VAL A 293 2.84 -9.09 -18.20
N VAL A 294 2.98 -9.20 -19.54
CA VAL A 294 2.54 -8.14 -20.48
C VAL A 294 1.03 -8.16 -20.70
N PHE A 295 0.43 -9.32 -20.91
CA PHE A 295 -0.97 -9.42 -21.34
C PHE A 295 -1.96 -9.75 -20.22
N SER A 296 -1.49 -10.37 -19.13
CA SER A 296 -2.34 -10.78 -18.00
C SER A 296 -1.68 -10.50 -16.64
N PRO A 297 -1.56 -9.23 -16.22
CA PRO A 297 -0.93 -8.85 -14.96
C PRO A 297 -1.66 -9.40 -13.72
N THR A 298 -2.89 -9.90 -13.89
CA THR A 298 -3.70 -10.55 -12.84
C THR A 298 -3.51 -12.08 -12.81
N GLY A 299 -2.70 -12.64 -13.70
CA GLY A 299 -2.40 -14.06 -13.80
C GLY A 299 -3.59 -14.91 -14.28
N LEU A 300 -3.46 -16.24 -14.11
CA LEU A 300 -4.48 -17.22 -14.51
C LEU A 300 -5.84 -16.97 -13.85
N VAL A 301 -5.84 -16.60 -12.56
CA VAL A 301 -7.10 -16.30 -11.86
C VAL A 301 -7.79 -15.10 -12.47
N GLY A 302 -7.07 -14.06 -12.84
CA GLY A 302 -7.65 -12.89 -13.48
C GLY A 302 -8.21 -13.16 -14.89
N VAL A 303 -7.59 -14.07 -15.64
CA VAL A 303 -8.14 -14.56 -16.91
C VAL A 303 -9.47 -15.28 -16.65
N GLY A 304 -9.51 -16.19 -15.67
CA GLY A 304 -10.75 -16.88 -15.27
C GLY A 304 -11.85 -15.91 -14.84
N GLU A 305 -11.53 -14.90 -14.05
CA GLU A 305 -12.49 -13.87 -13.64
C GLU A 305 -13.03 -13.06 -14.82
N ARG A 306 -12.20 -12.73 -15.81
CA ARG A 306 -12.64 -12.02 -17.04
C ARG A 306 -13.57 -12.88 -17.90
N LEU A 307 -13.28 -14.17 -18.02
CA LEU A 307 -14.12 -15.12 -18.76
C LEU A 307 -15.50 -15.32 -18.08
N LEU A 308 -15.53 -15.28 -16.75
CA LEU A 308 -16.75 -15.42 -15.95
C LEU A 308 -17.49 -14.08 -15.71
N ALA A 309 -16.85 -12.94 -16.02
CA ALA A 309 -17.41 -11.60 -15.81
C ALA A 309 -18.78 -11.34 -16.49
N PRO A 310 -19.08 -11.83 -17.72
CA PRO A 310 -20.37 -11.60 -18.35
C PRO A 310 -21.54 -12.22 -17.56
N ILE A 311 -21.27 -13.28 -16.79
CA ILE A 311 -22.29 -13.96 -15.96
C ILE A 311 -22.57 -13.18 -14.65
N ARG A 312 -21.62 -12.35 -14.18
CA ARG A 312 -21.65 -11.68 -12.85
C ARG A 312 -22.07 -10.21 -12.87
N LYS A 313 -22.22 -9.57 -14.04
CA LYS A 313 -22.35 -8.11 -14.21
C LYS A 313 -23.73 -7.51 -13.93
N ARG A 314 -24.63 -8.11 -13.17
CA ARG A 314 -26.01 -7.59 -13.03
C ARG A 314 -26.35 -6.82 -11.75
N GLU A 315 -25.46 -6.66 -10.77
CA GLU A 315 -25.88 -6.10 -9.46
C GLU A 315 -25.18 -4.82 -8.97
N ILE A 316 -24.11 -4.33 -9.59
CA ILE A 316 -23.30 -3.25 -8.96
C ILE A 316 -23.62 -1.83 -9.49
N THR A 317 -24.27 -1.70 -10.64
CA THR A 317 -24.42 -0.38 -11.31
C THR A 317 -25.63 0.45 -10.82
N ALA A 318 -26.61 -0.15 -10.16
CA ALA A 318 -27.82 0.54 -9.72
C ALA A 318 -27.70 1.24 -8.36
N ALA A 319 -26.87 0.72 -7.45
CA ALA A 319 -26.71 1.26 -6.08
C ALA A 319 -25.80 2.51 -6.01
N ALA A 320 -24.86 2.67 -6.92
CA ALA A 320 -23.92 3.80 -6.91
C ALA A 320 -24.52 5.13 -7.39
N MET A 321 -25.69 5.11 -8.00
CA MET A 321 -26.41 6.29 -8.53
C MET A 321 -27.66 6.69 -7.76
N ALA A 322 -28.11 5.91 -6.77
CA ALA A 322 -29.24 6.26 -5.94
C ALA A 322 -28.86 7.41 -4.99
N GLY A 323 -29.54 8.52 -5.18
CA GLY A 323 -29.31 9.84 -4.62
C GLY A 323 -28.79 9.89 -3.18
N ARG A 324 -27.67 10.57 -3.03
CA ARG A 324 -27.15 11.07 -1.75
C ARG A 324 -28.21 11.92 -1.06
N LYS A 325 -28.94 11.35 -0.13
CA LYS A 325 -29.62 12.15 0.88
C LYS A 325 -28.51 12.83 1.69
N THR A 326 -28.47 14.15 1.65
CA THR A 326 -27.66 14.97 2.56
C THR A 326 -27.99 14.52 3.98
N ALA A 327 -27.06 13.82 4.60
CA ALA A 327 -27.19 13.52 6.01
C ALA A 327 -27.20 14.86 6.76
N ASP A 328 -28.24 15.09 7.56
CA ASP A 328 -28.25 16.15 8.56
C ASP A 328 -26.98 16.02 9.40
N VAL A 329 -26.45 17.16 9.85
CA VAL A 329 -25.20 17.24 10.62
C VAL A 329 -25.36 16.36 11.86
N LEU A 330 -24.87 15.13 11.76
CA LEU A 330 -24.79 14.19 12.88
C LEU A 330 -23.78 14.75 13.90
N SER A 331 -24.10 14.65 15.19
CA SER A 331 -23.12 14.90 16.25
C SER A 331 -21.91 14.00 16.10
N LEU A 332 -20.73 14.48 16.49
CA LEU A 332 -19.50 13.67 16.48
C LEU A 332 -19.74 12.33 17.21
N PRO A 333 -19.18 11.23 16.69
CA PRO A 333 -19.21 9.95 17.38
C PRO A 333 -18.77 10.08 18.84
N ARG A 334 -19.47 9.44 19.76
CA ARG A 334 -19.16 9.51 21.20
C ARG A 334 -17.72 9.12 21.50
N SER A 335 -17.15 8.23 20.69
CA SER A 335 -15.75 7.80 20.78
C SER A 335 -14.76 8.94 20.52
N LEU A 336 -15.16 10.01 19.84
CA LEU A 336 -14.34 11.19 19.51
C LEU A 336 -14.58 12.37 20.45
N LEU A 337 -15.65 12.34 21.25
CA LEU A 337 -15.95 13.38 22.23
C LEU A 337 -14.97 13.31 23.41
N ARG A 338 -14.48 14.47 23.84
CA ARG A 338 -13.57 14.61 24.99
C ARG A 338 -14.22 15.36 26.13
N ALA A 339 -13.71 15.10 27.34
CA ALA A 339 -14.06 15.92 28.51
C ALA A 339 -13.62 17.37 28.26
N ASN A 340 -14.50 18.29 28.65
CA ASN A 340 -14.32 19.74 28.53
C ASN A 340 -13.15 20.22 29.40
N GLU A 341 -11.99 20.49 28.82
CA GLU A 341 -10.96 21.32 29.41
C GLU A 341 -10.78 22.54 28.48
N ASN A 342 -11.49 23.61 28.76
CA ASN A 342 -11.35 24.85 27.98
C ASN A 342 -10.00 25.50 28.27
N ASP A 343 -9.37 26.07 27.21
CA ASP A 343 -8.14 26.87 27.23
C ASP A 343 -6.80 26.14 27.45
N ARG A 344 -6.78 24.83 27.26
CA ARG A 344 -5.54 24.05 27.31
C ARG A 344 -4.73 24.18 26.02
N LEU A 345 -3.39 24.28 26.14
CA LEU A 345 -2.48 24.24 25.00
C LEU A 345 -2.40 22.79 24.48
N ALA A 346 -2.93 22.56 23.27
CA ALA A 346 -2.97 21.23 22.67
C ALA A 346 -1.64 20.85 22.00
N LEU A 347 -1.09 21.76 21.18
CA LEU A 347 0.19 21.56 20.49
C LEU A 347 1.03 22.83 20.60
N SER A 348 2.31 22.67 20.94
CA SER A 348 3.28 23.77 20.88
C SER A 348 4.54 23.36 20.12
N ALA A 349 5.08 24.31 19.38
CA ALA A 349 6.43 24.25 18.82
C ALA A 349 7.19 25.48 19.30
N ARG A 350 8.45 25.31 19.72
CA ARG A 350 9.30 26.39 20.19
C ARG A 350 10.64 26.36 19.48
N ASN A 351 11.00 27.51 18.90
CA ASN A 351 12.27 27.73 18.20
C ASN A 351 12.61 26.59 17.21
N LEU A 352 11.61 26.13 16.43
CA LEU A 352 11.75 24.98 15.57
C LEU A 352 12.59 25.33 14.35
N GLU A 353 13.60 24.50 14.07
CA GLU A 353 14.46 24.68 12.91
C GLU A 353 14.52 23.44 12.04
N LYS A 354 14.57 23.64 10.72
CA LYS A 354 14.77 22.57 9.75
C LYS A 354 15.47 23.08 8.49
N SER A 355 16.56 22.39 8.14
CA SER A 355 17.37 22.71 6.97
C SER A 355 17.53 21.51 6.05
N PHE A 356 17.69 21.76 4.77
CA PHE A 356 17.97 20.77 3.74
C PHE A 356 19.11 21.27 2.84
N GLY A 357 20.27 20.63 2.89
CA GLY A 357 21.38 20.92 2.00
C GLY A 357 21.76 22.41 1.94
N GLY A 358 21.79 23.13 3.06
CA GLY A 358 22.13 24.55 3.12
C GLY A 358 20.94 25.52 3.00
N ILE A 359 19.73 25.02 2.67
CA ILE A 359 18.51 25.83 2.68
C ILE A 359 17.82 25.68 4.03
N HIS A 360 17.71 26.78 4.78
CA HIS A 360 16.95 26.83 6.02
C HIS A 360 15.46 26.98 5.71
N ALA A 361 14.75 25.87 5.66
CA ALA A 361 13.32 25.86 5.32
C ALA A 361 12.40 26.29 6.48
N VAL A 362 12.85 26.12 7.73
CA VAL A 362 12.17 26.59 8.95
C VAL A 362 13.25 27.19 9.86
N ARG A 363 12.98 28.40 10.38
CA ARG A 363 13.96 29.22 11.15
C ARG A 363 13.27 29.79 12.37
N GLY A 364 13.53 29.22 13.55
CA GLY A 364 12.98 29.72 14.80
C GLY A 364 11.45 29.81 14.77
N PHE A 365 10.78 28.76 14.28
CA PHE A 365 9.32 28.74 14.15
C PHE A 365 8.68 28.42 15.50
N ASP A 366 7.82 29.33 15.95
CA ASP A 366 6.99 29.18 17.14
C ASP A 366 5.54 28.99 16.74
N LEU A 367 4.82 28.07 17.41
CA LEU A 367 3.39 27.80 17.20
C LEU A 367 2.74 27.37 18.49
N SER A 368 1.53 27.88 18.75
CA SER A 368 0.73 27.51 19.91
C SER A 368 -0.72 27.27 19.51
N VAL A 369 -1.14 26.00 19.45
CA VAL A 369 -2.52 25.63 19.11
C VAL A 369 -3.29 25.32 20.39
N ARG A 370 -4.39 26.04 20.63
CA ARG A 370 -5.27 25.84 21.79
C ARG A 370 -6.34 24.80 21.50
N ASP A 371 -6.89 24.22 22.57
CA ASP A 371 -7.97 23.25 22.44
C ASP A 371 -9.23 23.92 21.82
N LYS A 372 -10.01 23.13 21.08
CA LYS A 372 -11.26 23.55 20.42
C LYS A 372 -11.13 24.80 19.55
N THR A 373 -9.98 25.01 18.95
CA THR A 373 -9.74 26.11 17.99
C THR A 373 -9.40 25.58 16.60
N LEU A 374 -9.87 26.30 15.59
CA LEU A 374 -9.40 26.15 14.21
C LEU A 374 -8.25 27.13 13.97
N HIS A 375 -7.04 26.65 14.12
CA HIS A 375 -5.82 27.41 13.90
C HIS A 375 -5.34 27.25 12.46
N ALA A 376 -5.20 28.35 11.74
CA ALA A 376 -4.72 28.31 10.36
C ALA A 376 -3.25 28.73 10.26
N LEU A 377 -2.47 27.97 9.52
CA LEU A 377 -1.10 28.26 9.15
C LEU A 377 -1.06 28.67 7.68
N ILE A 378 -0.85 29.94 7.41
CA ILE A 378 -0.84 30.52 6.07
C ILE A 378 0.52 31.13 5.73
N GLY A 379 0.75 31.47 4.46
CA GLY A 379 2.00 32.06 3.96
C GLY A 379 2.15 31.82 2.46
N PRO A 380 3.04 32.54 1.77
CA PRO A 380 3.31 32.37 0.35
C PRO A 380 3.91 30.98 0.05
N ASN A 381 4.01 30.65 -1.24
CA ASN A 381 4.71 29.44 -1.66
C ASN A 381 6.20 29.56 -1.29
N GLY A 382 6.76 28.50 -0.73
CA GLY A 382 8.15 28.51 -0.25
C GLY A 382 8.35 29.05 1.17
N ALA A 383 7.32 29.56 1.85
CA ALA A 383 7.41 30.09 3.21
C ALA A 383 7.78 29.06 4.30
N GLY A 384 7.89 27.77 3.96
CA GLY A 384 8.24 26.71 4.92
C GLY A 384 7.07 25.98 5.58
N LYS A 385 5.80 26.33 5.27
CA LYS A 385 4.59 25.74 5.87
C LYS A 385 4.58 24.22 5.83
N THR A 386 4.75 23.63 4.64
CA THR A 386 4.75 22.16 4.47
C THR A 386 5.91 21.50 5.24
N THR A 387 7.06 22.17 5.33
CA THR A 387 8.21 21.67 6.10
C THR A 387 7.90 21.68 7.60
N ALA A 388 7.38 22.80 8.14
CA ALA A 388 6.95 22.89 9.54
C ALA A 388 5.89 21.83 9.85
N PHE A 389 4.87 21.69 9.00
CA PHE A 389 3.83 20.67 9.13
C PHE A 389 4.37 19.22 9.10
N ASN A 390 5.38 18.96 8.26
CA ASN A 390 6.05 17.66 8.20
C ASN A 390 6.88 17.37 9.46
N VAL A 391 7.48 18.39 10.07
CA VAL A 391 8.20 18.25 11.34
C VAL A 391 7.22 18.00 12.49
N LEU A 392 6.13 18.76 12.58
CA LEU A 392 5.08 18.58 13.59
C LEU A 392 4.45 17.19 13.56
N SER A 393 4.37 16.56 12.40
CA SER A 393 3.82 15.22 12.21
C SER A 393 4.85 14.09 12.18
N GLY A 394 6.16 14.40 12.38
CA GLY A 394 7.24 13.42 12.47
C GLY A 394 7.70 12.82 11.14
N LEU A 395 7.32 13.39 10.01
CA LEU A 395 7.89 12.99 8.72
C LEU A 395 9.38 13.37 8.64
N TYR A 396 9.72 14.53 9.22
CA TYR A 396 11.10 14.98 9.42
C TYR A 396 11.37 15.20 10.90
N ALA A 397 12.56 14.81 11.36
CA ALA A 397 13.03 15.23 12.68
C ALA A 397 13.44 16.70 12.63
N PRO A 398 13.17 17.51 13.68
CA PRO A 398 13.69 18.86 13.79
C PRO A 398 15.22 18.82 13.93
N ASP A 399 15.90 19.86 13.43
CA ASP A 399 17.34 20.05 13.63
C ASP A 399 17.62 20.77 14.96
N ALA A 400 16.71 21.67 15.37
CA ALA A 400 16.70 22.32 16.68
C ALA A 400 15.26 22.68 17.09
N GLY A 401 15.10 23.03 18.37
CA GLY A 401 13.80 23.37 18.96
C GLY A 401 13.04 22.17 19.52
N SER A 402 11.81 22.41 19.98
CA SER A 402 10.97 21.38 20.59
C SER A 402 9.57 21.39 20.03
N VAL A 403 8.93 20.20 20.02
CA VAL A 403 7.50 20.03 19.72
C VAL A 403 6.88 19.27 20.86
N GLU A 404 5.81 19.81 21.41
CA GLU A 404 5.09 19.23 22.55
C GLU A 404 3.61 19.09 22.26
N LEU A 405 3.03 17.95 22.61
CA LEU A 405 1.61 17.66 22.59
C LEU A 405 1.11 17.55 24.03
N GLU A 406 0.23 18.47 24.45
CA GLU A 406 -0.28 18.56 25.85
C GLU A 406 0.87 18.51 26.88
N GLY A 407 1.97 19.24 26.63
CA GLY A 407 3.16 19.30 27.50
C GLY A 407 4.09 18.07 27.43
N LYS A 408 3.81 17.09 26.56
CA LYS A 408 4.69 15.93 26.33
C LYS A 408 5.50 16.13 25.06
N SER A 409 6.82 15.99 25.14
CA SER A 409 7.69 16.09 23.97
C SER A 409 7.39 14.96 22.96
N ILE A 410 7.17 15.36 21.70
CA ILE A 410 6.97 14.47 20.56
C ILE A 410 7.99 14.72 19.44
N GLY A 411 8.88 15.71 19.59
CA GLY A 411 9.89 16.06 18.61
C GLY A 411 10.83 14.90 18.31
N GLY A 412 11.05 14.60 17.02
CA GLY A 412 11.94 13.53 16.57
C GLY A 412 11.40 12.11 16.69
N LEU A 413 10.20 11.91 17.22
CA LEU A 413 9.53 10.60 17.21
C LEU A 413 9.15 10.19 15.79
N LYS A 414 8.98 8.88 15.58
CA LYS A 414 8.49 8.35 14.29
C LYS A 414 7.01 8.67 14.08
N PRO A 415 6.53 8.78 12.82
CA PRO A 415 5.13 9.08 12.54
C PRO A 415 4.14 8.17 13.27
N GLU A 416 4.41 6.86 13.31
CA GLU A 416 3.55 5.91 14.02
C GLU A 416 3.48 6.13 15.54
N ASP A 417 4.53 6.67 16.14
CA ASP A 417 4.58 6.98 17.58
C ASP A 417 3.87 8.32 17.86
N ILE A 418 4.04 9.30 16.98
CA ILE A 418 3.33 10.60 17.03
C ILE A 418 1.83 10.41 16.85
N THR A 419 1.40 9.56 15.91
CA THR A 419 -0.02 9.23 15.76
C THR A 419 -0.57 8.57 17.03
N ARG A 420 0.18 7.64 17.64
CA ARG A 420 -0.22 7.03 18.92
C ARG A 420 -0.22 7.99 20.09
N ALA A 421 0.60 9.03 20.06
CA ALA A 421 0.55 10.11 21.04
C ALA A 421 -0.71 10.97 20.89
N GLY A 422 -1.33 10.99 19.70
CA GLY A 422 -2.60 11.67 19.45
C GLY A 422 -2.57 12.74 18.35
N VAL A 423 -1.63 12.70 17.42
CA VAL A 423 -1.63 13.59 16.25
C VAL A 423 -2.25 12.86 15.06
N GLY A 424 -3.43 13.30 14.61
CA GLY A 424 -4.04 12.85 13.36
C GLY A 424 -3.62 13.73 12.19
N ARG A 425 -3.31 13.14 11.04
CA ARG A 425 -2.89 13.90 9.86
C ARG A 425 -3.63 13.50 8.59
N SER A 426 -4.15 14.48 7.85
CA SER A 426 -4.50 14.35 6.44
C SER A 426 -3.36 14.82 5.54
N PHE A 427 -3.43 14.50 4.25
CA PHE A 427 -2.38 14.81 3.29
C PHE A 427 -2.88 15.72 2.16
N GLN A 428 -2.00 16.57 1.63
CA GLN A 428 -2.29 17.44 0.49
C GLN A 428 -2.75 16.63 -0.75
N ILE A 429 -2.01 15.57 -1.10
CA ILE A 429 -2.46 14.57 -2.07
C ILE A 429 -3.11 13.44 -1.28
N THR A 430 -4.34 13.07 -1.62
CA THR A 430 -5.07 11.99 -0.92
C THR A 430 -4.21 10.72 -0.85
N ASN A 431 -3.94 10.30 0.37
CA ASN A 431 -3.03 9.21 0.67
C ASN A 431 -3.81 8.07 1.34
N LEU A 432 -4.61 7.36 0.52
CA LEU A 432 -5.53 6.31 0.93
C LEU A 432 -4.95 4.91 0.65
N PHE A 433 -5.60 3.90 1.17
CA PHE A 433 -5.47 2.52 0.71
C PHE A 433 -6.42 2.32 -0.46
N VAL A 434 -5.97 2.72 -1.66
CA VAL A 434 -6.81 2.92 -2.85
C VAL A 434 -7.50 1.66 -3.35
N GLY A 435 -6.86 0.49 -3.20
CA GLY A 435 -7.42 -0.81 -3.57
C GLY A 435 -8.29 -1.45 -2.49
N LEU A 436 -8.51 -0.76 -1.35
CA LEU A 436 -9.38 -1.23 -0.28
C LEU A 436 -10.71 -0.48 -0.28
N SER A 437 -11.75 -1.09 0.30
CA SER A 437 -13.06 -0.47 0.43
C SER A 437 -13.03 0.72 1.42
N VAL A 438 -14.07 1.57 1.38
CA VAL A 438 -14.27 2.64 2.35
C VAL A 438 -14.28 2.09 3.78
N GLU A 439 -15.01 1.00 4.01
CA GLU A 439 -15.08 0.32 5.30
C GLU A 439 -13.70 -0.16 5.77
N GLU A 440 -12.96 -0.84 4.91
CA GLU A 440 -11.62 -1.36 5.26
C GLU A 440 -10.62 -0.24 5.57
N ASN A 441 -10.67 0.88 4.85
CA ASN A 441 -9.86 2.06 5.14
C ASN A 441 -10.11 2.54 6.58
N ILE A 442 -11.35 2.84 6.95
CA ILE A 442 -11.71 3.33 8.29
C ILE A 442 -11.43 2.27 9.36
N ARG A 443 -11.82 1.01 9.12
CA ARG A 443 -11.59 -0.10 10.04
C ARG A 443 -10.11 -0.28 10.39
N LEU A 444 -9.22 -0.18 9.40
CA LEU A 444 -7.77 -0.26 9.63
C LEU A 444 -7.27 0.84 10.58
N ALA A 445 -7.78 2.06 10.45
CA ALA A 445 -7.38 3.15 11.33
C ALA A 445 -7.88 2.94 12.78
N ILE A 446 -9.11 2.47 12.95
CA ILE A 446 -9.66 2.10 14.26
C ILE A 446 -8.89 0.92 14.87
N GLN A 447 -8.60 -0.10 14.06
CA GLN A 447 -7.86 -1.29 14.48
C GLN A 447 -6.44 -0.95 14.99
N ALA A 448 -5.78 0.09 14.44
CA ALA A 448 -4.40 0.45 14.80
C ALA A 448 -4.22 0.77 16.29
N ARG A 449 -5.26 1.30 16.95
CA ARG A 449 -5.27 1.63 18.39
C ARG A 449 -5.74 0.48 19.29
N SER A 450 -6.32 -0.57 18.68
CA SER A 450 -6.79 -1.74 19.41
C SER A 450 -5.63 -2.59 19.94
N ARG A 451 -5.85 -3.25 21.08
CA ARG A 451 -4.94 -4.29 21.60
C ARG A 451 -4.86 -5.49 20.65
N MET A 452 -5.91 -5.75 19.86
CA MET A 452 -5.99 -6.85 18.90
C MET A 452 -5.24 -6.61 17.58
N ARG A 453 -4.56 -5.46 17.41
CA ARG A 453 -3.81 -5.11 16.18
C ARG A 453 -2.76 -6.14 15.74
N TYR A 454 -2.21 -6.91 16.67
CA TYR A 454 -1.25 -8.00 16.41
C TYR A 454 -1.86 -9.39 16.38
N ALA A 455 -3.18 -9.52 16.46
CA ALA A 455 -3.83 -10.82 16.41
C ALA A 455 -3.68 -11.45 15.03
N MET A 456 -3.11 -12.66 14.98
CA MET A 456 -2.87 -13.42 13.74
C MET A 456 -3.93 -14.50 13.47
N TRP A 457 -4.68 -14.88 14.51
CA TRP A 457 -5.60 -16.02 14.45
C TRP A 457 -7.08 -15.63 14.61
N HIS A 458 -7.37 -14.39 15.01
CA HIS A 458 -8.74 -13.87 15.09
C HIS A 458 -9.17 -13.32 13.72
N SER A 459 -10.42 -13.54 13.35
CA SER A 459 -10.97 -12.91 12.16
C SER A 459 -11.27 -11.44 12.43
N THR A 460 -10.98 -10.55 11.47
CA THR A 460 -11.42 -9.13 11.56
C THR A 460 -12.94 -9.02 11.70
N ALA A 461 -13.70 -9.97 11.13
CA ALA A 461 -15.16 -10.03 11.24
C ALA A 461 -15.67 -10.33 12.67
N SER A 462 -14.83 -10.87 13.56
CA SER A 462 -15.22 -11.10 14.96
C SER A 462 -14.96 -9.91 15.89
N LEU A 463 -14.39 -8.82 15.38
CA LEU A 463 -14.10 -7.60 16.14
C LEU A 463 -15.30 -6.64 16.09
N THR A 464 -16.39 -7.01 16.77
CA THR A 464 -17.70 -6.31 16.71
C THR A 464 -17.62 -4.84 17.11
N ASP A 465 -16.80 -4.52 18.12
CA ASP A 465 -16.64 -3.14 18.60
C ASP A 465 -15.99 -2.24 17.54
N ILE A 466 -14.95 -2.77 16.84
CA ILE A 466 -14.29 -2.06 15.74
C ILE A 466 -15.25 -1.88 14.56
N GLN A 467 -16.09 -2.88 14.27
CA GLN A 467 -17.08 -2.78 13.20
C GLN A 467 -18.17 -1.75 13.52
N ALA A 468 -18.68 -1.75 14.75
CA ALA A 468 -19.68 -0.79 15.19
C ALA A 468 -19.16 0.66 15.09
N GLU A 469 -17.95 0.92 15.59
CA GLU A 469 -17.30 2.23 15.51
C GLU A 469 -17.00 2.63 14.06
N THR A 470 -16.60 1.67 13.22
CA THR A 470 -16.39 1.89 11.78
C THR A 470 -17.67 2.37 11.10
N ALA A 471 -18.79 1.69 11.35
CA ALA A 471 -20.08 2.04 10.78
C ALA A 471 -20.60 3.39 11.27
N GLU A 472 -20.36 3.74 12.55
CA GLU A 472 -20.71 5.03 13.12
C GLU A 472 -19.93 6.17 12.45
N LEU A 473 -18.61 6.03 12.29
CA LEU A 473 -17.77 7.04 11.66
C LEU A 473 -18.08 7.19 10.15
N ILE A 474 -18.36 6.11 9.43
CA ILE A 474 -18.79 6.15 8.02
C ILE A 474 -20.08 6.94 7.88
N ARG A 475 -21.06 6.74 8.78
CA ARG A 475 -22.32 7.51 8.79
C ARG A 475 -22.05 8.99 9.07
N TYR A 476 -21.23 9.30 10.05
CA TYR A 476 -20.84 10.69 10.38
C TYR A 476 -20.21 11.42 9.18
N LEU A 477 -19.33 10.74 8.44
CA LEU A 477 -18.68 11.29 7.25
C LEU A 477 -19.62 11.42 6.04
N GLY A 478 -20.85 10.89 6.12
CA GLY A 478 -21.81 10.86 5.02
C GLY A 478 -21.37 9.95 3.86
N LEU A 479 -20.66 8.85 4.20
CA LEU A 479 -20.22 7.81 3.27
C LEU A 479 -21.07 6.54 3.38
N ALA A 480 -22.19 6.59 4.09
CA ALA A 480 -23.14 5.48 4.21
C ALA A 480 -23.72 5.09 2.85
N GLY A 481 -23.85 3.78 2.61
CA GLY A 481 -24.33 3.20 1.35
C GLY A 481 -23.24 2.95 0.31
N ILE A 482 -22.00 3.35 0.57
CA ILE A 482 -20.84 3.09 -0.29
C ILE A 482 -19.67 2.41 0.46
N GLU A 483 -19.99 1.71 1.55
CA GLU A 483 -19.02 1.05 2.43
C GLU A 483 -18.13 0.06 1.68
N ASN A 484 -18.72 -0.68 0.75
CA ASN A 484 -18.06 -1.70 -0.06
C ASN A 484 -17.38 -1.15 -1.33
N ALA A 485 -17.56 0.15 -1.64
CA ALA A 485 -16.92 0.75 -2.81
C ALA A 485 -15.41 0.88 -2.56
N GLU A 486 -14.60 0.58 -3.58
CA GLU A 486 -13.16 0.82 -3.51
C GLU A 486 -12.88 2.33 -3.38
N ALA A 487 -11.89 2.71 -2.56
CA ALA A 487 -11.52 4.11 -2.36
C ALA A 487 -11.10 4.79 -3.68
N SER A 488 -10.52 4.04 -4.62
CA SER A 488 -10.17 4.49 -5.98
C SER A 488 -11.38 4.93 -6.82
N SER A 489 -12.56 4.39 -6.56
CA SER A 489 -13.80 4.67 -7.31
C SER A 489 -14.55 5.91 -6.83
N LEU A 490 -14.14 6.48 -5.69
CA LEU A 490 -14.76 7.68 -5.13
C LEU A 490 -14.42 8.94 -5.94
N SER A 491 -15.35 9.92 -5.93
CA SER A 491 -15.03 11.28 -6.41
C SER A 491 -13.89 11.87 -5.58
N TYR A 492 -13.19 12.86 -6.12
CA TYR A 492 -12.09 13.51 -5.40
C TYR A 492 -12.53 14.06 -4.04
N GLY A 493 -13.71 14.68 -3.95
CA GLY A 493 -14.31 15.12 -2.69
C GLY A 493 -14.60 13.95 -1.72
N GLY A 494 -15.08 12.82 -2.24
CA GLY A 494 -15.28 11.61 -1.45
C GLY A 494 -13.97 11.05 -0.88
N GLN A 495 -12.91 11.05 -1.67
CA GLN A 495 -11.58 10.65 -1.23
C GLN A 495 -11.02 11.59 -0.15
N ARG A 496 -11.26 12.91 -0.26
CA ARG A 496 -10.86 13.89 0.77
C ARG A 496 -11.58 13.65 2.09
N VAL A 497 -12.89 13.40 2.06
CA VAL A 497 -13.66 13.07 3.25
C VAL A 497 -13.15 11.77 3.89
N LEU A 498 -12.83 10.76 3.07
CA LEU A 498 -12.29 9.50 3.57
C LEU A 498 -10.90 9.68 4.19
N ASP A 499 -10.03 10.52 3.60
CA ASP A 499 -8.70 10.83 4.15
C ASP A 499 -8.79 11.53 5.53
N MET A 500 -9.72 12.49 5.69
CA MET A 500 -10.04 13.09 6.98
C MET A 500 -10.60 12.05 7.96
N GLY A 501 -11.48 11.15 7.47
CA GLY A 501 -12.03 10.05 8.25
C GLY A 501 -10.97 9.10 8.80
N LEU A 502 -9.95 8.77 8.00
CA LEU A 502 -8.81 7.99 8.46
C LEU A 502 -8.02 8.67 9.59
N ALA A 503 -7.83 9.99 9.49
CA ALA A 503 -7.16 10.75 10.53
C ALA A 503 -8.02 10.81 11.82
N LEU A 504 -9.33 11.03 11.71
CA LEU A 504 -10.28 11.01 12.84
C LEU A 504 -10.36 9.63 13.50
N ALA A 505 -10.35 8.56 12.72
CA ALA A 505 -10.42 7.17 13.20
C ALA A 505 -9.27 6.80 14.14
N THR A 506 -8.14 7.53 14.10
CA THR A 506 -7.03 7.35 15.05
C THR A 506 -7.32 7.91 16.44
N GLN A 507 -8.47 8.57 16.67
CA GLN A 507 -8.82 9.31 17.87
C GLN A 507 -7.75 10.35 18.26
N PRO A 508 -7.50 11.31 17.38
CA PRO A 508 -6.42 12.26 17.60
C PRO A 508 -6.75 13.26 18.72
N ARG A 509 -5.70 13.81 19.32
CA ARG A 509 -5.74 14.93 20.25
C ARG A 509 -5.72 16.26 19.52
N ILE A 510 -5.13 16.27 18.36
CA ILE A 510 -5.11 17.37 17.40
C ILE A 510 -5.19 16.81 16.00
N LEU A 511 -5.94 17.48 15.14
CA LEU A 511 -6.05 17.12 13.72
C LEU A 511 -5.25 18.11 12.88
N LEU A 512 -4.29 17.58 12.10
CA LEU A 512 -3.49 18.34 11.14
C LEU A 512 -4.07 18.15 9.74
N LEU A 513 -4.53 19.24 9.11
CA LEU A 513 -5.13 19.22 7.77
C LEU A 513 -4.27 20.02 6.79
N ASP A 514 -3.80 19.36 5.72
CA ASP A 514 -2.95 19.95 4.68
C ASP A 514 -3.77 20.20 3.40
N GLU A 515 -4.14 21.45 3.15
CA GLU A 515 -4.95 21.92 2.00
C GLU A 515 -6.21 21.06 1.73
N PRO A 516 -7.07 20.83 2.71
CA PRO A 516 -8.20 19.91 2.55
C PRO A 516 -9.27 20.41 1.57
N LEU A 517 -9.26 21.70 1.23
CA LEU A 517 -10.23 22.32 0.34
C LEU A 517 -9.72 22.51 -1.10
N ALA A 518 -8.44 22.18 -1.37
CA ALA A 518 -7.83 22.36 -2.68
C ALA A 518 -8.43 21.41 -3.73
N GLY A 519 -8.63 21.89 -4.95
CA GLY A 519 -9.09 21.09 -6.09
C GLY A 519 -10.57 20.66 -6.08
N LEU A 520 -11.35 21.07 -5.09
CA LEU A 520 -12.76 20.70 -4.93
C LEU A 520 -13.71 21.61 -5.72
N ALA A 521 -14.84 21.06 -6.15
CA ALA A 521 -15.97 21.85 -6.65
C ALA A 521 -16.56 22.73 -5.54
N VAL A 522 -17.22 23.84 -5.89
CA VAL A 522 -17.71 24.83 -4.91
C VAL A 522 -18.60 24.20 -3.85
N ALA A 523 -19.57 23.35 -4.26
CA ALA A 523 -20.50 22.69 -3.33
C ALA A 523 -19.80 21.68 -2.39
N GLU A 524 -18.85 20.90 -2.90
CA GLU A 524 -18.06 19.95 -2.09
C GLU A 524 -17.18 20.69 -1.09
N ARG A 525 -16.59 21.79 -1.51
CA ARG A 525 -15.74 22.66 -0.71
C ARG A 525 -16.47 23.27 0.49
N GLU A 526 -17.69 23.82 0.27
CA GLU A 526 -18.52 24.35 1.35
C GLU A 526 -18.92 23.26 2.34
N ARG A 527 -19.25 22.05 1.86
CA ARG A 527 -19.57 20.91 2.71
C ARG A 527 -18.39 20.51 3.60
N ILE A 528 -17.17 20.42 3.02
CA ILE A 528 -15.97 20.04 3.78
C ILE A 528 -15.56 21.16 4.76
N ALA A 529 -15.67 22.43 4.37
CA ALA A 529 -15.41 23.56 5.27
C ALA A 529 -16.37 23.53 6.50
N LYS A 530 -17.66 23.25 6.28
CA LYS A 530 -18.63 23.08 7.35
C LYS A 530 -18.28 21.88 8.25
N LEU A 531 -17.87 20.75 7.68
CA LEU A 531 -17.43 19.59 8.43
C LEU A 531 -16.20 19.92 9.31
N ILE A 532 -15.19 20.60 8.75
CA ILE A 532 -13.99 21.04 9.49
C ILE A 532 -14.39 21.95 10.67
N LYS A 533 -15.29 22.92 10.45
CA LYS A 533 -15.75 23.81 11.52
C LYS A 533 -16.54 23.08 12.60
N THR A 534 -17.35 22.08 12.23
CA THR A 534 -18.05 21.23 13.19
C THR A 534 -17.06 20.41 14.04
N ILE A 535 -16.02 19.85 13.42
CA ILE A 535 -14.99 19.09 14.13
C ILE A 535 -14.18 20.01 15.07
N SER A 536 -13.86 21.25 14.63
CA SER A 536 -13.05 22.19 15.42
C SER A 536 -13.73 22.65 16.71
N ALA A 537 -15.05 22.59 16.79
CA ALA A 537 -15.80 22.86 18.02
C ALA A 537 -15.57 21.84 19.15
N GLU A 538 -15.08 20.62 18.77
CA GLU A 538 -14.88 19.51 19.71
C GLU A 538 -13.40 19.14 19.90
N MET A 539 -12.52 19.46 18.93
CA MET A 539 -11.09 19.18 19.00
C MET A 539 -10.26 20.23 18.24
N PRO A 540 -8.99 20.48 18.66
CA PRO A 540 -8.12 21.43 17.98
C PRO A 540 -7.77 20.95 16.58
N ILE A 541 -7.77 21.88 15.63
CA ILE A 541 -7.36 21.65 14.24
C ILE A 541 -6.26 22.64 13.87
N LEU A 542 -5.16 22.16 13.32
CA LEU A 542 -4.18 22.97 12.59
C LEU A 542 -4.41 22.79 11.09
N LEU A 543 -4.78 23.85 10.41
CA LEU A 543 -5.14 23.89 9.00
C LEU A 543 -4.09 24.65 8.19
N VAL A 544 -3.53 24.03 7.17
CA VAL A 544 -2.73 24.73 6.13
C VAL A 544 -3.63 24.96 4.92
N GLU A 545 -3.73 26.20 4.45
CA GLU A 545 -4.51 26.57 3.27
C GLU A 545 -3.89 27.75 2.52
N HIS A 546 -4.20 27.85 1.23
CA HIS A 546 -3.74 28.94 0.35
C HIS A 546 -4.82 29.99 0.08
N ASP A 547 -6.10 29.66 0.24
CA ASP A 547 -7.22 30.58 0.01
C ASP A 547 -7.49 31.39 1.28
N ILE A 548 -6.88 32.57 1.36
CA ILE A 548 -6.89 33.42 2.56
C ILE A 548 -8.29 33.92 2.90
N ASP A 549 -9.07 34.33 1.89
CA ASP A 549 -10.43 34.83 2.12
C ASP A 549 -11.31 33.79 2.78
N ARG A 550 -11.01 32.53 2.51
CA ARG A 550 -11.73 31.42 3.07
C ARG A 550 -11.22 31.05 4.45
N VAL A 551 -9.90 31.03 4.65
CA VAL A 551 -9.29 30.86 5.97
C VAL A 551 -9.86 31.89 6.94
N PHE A 552 -9.91 33.15 6.55
CA PHE A 552 -10.44 34.24 7.39
C PHE A 552 -11.95 34.11 7.73
N ARG A 553 -12.69 33.27 7.00
CA ARG A 553 -14.10 32.99 7.30
C ARG A 553 -14.29 31.87 8.31
N ILE A 554 -13.37 30.93 8.40
CA ILE A 554 -13.56 29.71 9.21
C ILE A 554 -12.60 29.60 10.38
N ALA A 555 -11.39 30.20 10.30
CA ALA A 555 -10.36 30.12 11.33
C ALA A 555 -10.71 30.98 12.55
N ASP A 556 -10.25 30.53 13.72
CA ASP A 556 -10.35 31.27 14.98
C ASP A 556 -9.01 31.97 15.29
N HIS A 557 -7.87 31.41 14.87
CA HIS A 557 -6.53 31.93 15.05
C HIS A 557 -5.68 31.71 13.79
N VAL A 558 -4.75 32.60 13.51
CA VAL A 558 -3.93 32.56 12.28
C VAL A 558 -2.46 32.80 12.60
N THR A 559 -1.60 31.89 12.17
CA THR A 559 -0.15 32.11 12.08
C THR A 559 0.25 32.29 10.63
N VAL A 560 0.92 33.40 10.32
CA VAL A 560 1.44 33.72 8.99
C VAL A 560 2.94 33.44 8.95
N MET A 561 3.38 32.58 8.04
CA MET A 561 4.80 32.29 7.79
C MET A 561 5.31 33.04 6.55
N ASN A 562 6.53 33.54 6.66
CA ASN A 562 7.32 34.01 5.51
C ASN A 562 8.79 33.65 5.69
N ASP A 563 9.44 33.19 4.61
CA ASP A 563 10.88 32.83 4.58
C ASP A 563 11.35 31.94 5.75
N GLY A 564 10.51 30.97 6.13
CA GLY A 564 10.82 30.00 7.20
C GLY A 564 10.51 30.47 8.62
N ALA A 565 10.10 31.72 8.83
CA ALA A 565 9.84 32.31 10.14
C ALA A 565 8.37 32.73 10.30
N VAL A 566 7.92 32.91 11.56
CA VAL A 566 6.60 33.48 11.87
C VAL A 566 6.66 35.00 11.64
N LEU A 567 5.73 35.51 10.84
CA LEU A 567 5.56 36.94 10.59
C LEU A 567 4.52 37.56 11.54
N VAL A 568 3.39 36.86 11.71
CA VAL A 568 2.28 37.26 12.56
C VAL A 568 1.68 36.00 13.19
N ASP A 569 1.36 36.05 14.46
CA ASP A 569 0.58 35.06 15.19
C ASP A 569 -0.49 35.79 16.02
N GLY A 570 -1.78 35.54 15.71
CA GLY A 570 -2.86 36.30 16.36
C GLY A 570 -4.25 35.97 15.84
N SER A 571 -5.18 36.84 16.10
CA SER A 571 -6.55 36.72 15.61
C SER A 571 -6.61 36.91 14.08
N VAL A 572 -7.72 36.49 13.48
CA VAL A 572 -7.99 36.73 12.05
C VAL A 572 -7.90 38.22 11.69
N ASP A 573 -8.36 39.09 12.60
CA ASP A 573 -8.35 40.54 12.36
C ASP A 573 -6.93 41.12 12.46
N ASP A 574 -6.08 40.60 13.35
CA ASP A 574 -4.66 40.96 13.43
C ASP A 574 -3.93 40.62 12.13
N ALA A 575 -4.16 39.42 11.60
CA ALA A 575 -3.55 38.98 10.33
C ALA A 575 -4.09 39.79 9.13
N ARG A 576 -5.39 40.09 9.09
CA ARG A 576 -6.05 40.85 8.00
C ARG A 576 -5.59 42.30 7.94
N ASN A 577 -5.37 42.93 9.09
CA ASN A 577 -5.01 44.35 9.19
C ASN A 577 -3.50 44.61 9.17
N ASN A 578 -2.68 43.57 9.17
CA ASN A 578 -1.24 43.69 9.14
C ASN A 578 -0.73 44.05 7.73
N ASP A 579 -0.06 45.21 7.60
CA ASP A 579 0.44 45.74 6.32
C ASP A 579 1.47 44.81 5.67
N ARG A 580 2.31 44.12 6.44
CA ARG A 580 3.28 43.14 5.92
C ARG A 580 2.58 41.92 5.32
N VAL A 581 1.52 41.43 5.97
CA VAL A 581 0.69 40.33 5.44
C VAL A 581 0.04 40.76 4.13
N ARG A 582 -0.56 41.98 4.09
CA ARG A 582 -1.13 42.53 2.87
C ARG A 582 -0.12 42.66 1.74
N ALA A 583 1.08 43.19 2.02
CA ALA A 583 2.14 43.32 1.03
C ALA A 583 2.59 42.00 0.41
N ILE A 584 2.63 40.90 1.20
CA ILE A 584 3.03 39.58 0.73
C ILE A 584 1.98 38.94 -0.18
N TYR A 585 0.70 39.15 0.10
CA TYR A 585 -0.39 38.48 -0.62
C TYR A 585 -1.02 39.32 -1.75
N ILE A 586 -1.08 40.67 -1.59
CA ILE A 586 -1.64 41.55 -2.60
C ILE A 586 -0.55 42.04 -3.54
N GLY A 587 0.74 41.82 -3.15
CA GLY A 587 1.89 42.49 -3.78
C GLY A 587 1.89 43.97 -3.36
N SER A 588 3.05 44.57 -3.15
CA SER A 588 3.16 46.01 -3.06
C SER A 588 2.64 46.59 -4.39
N GLY A 589 1.38 47.00 -4.37
CA GLY A 589 0.68 47.54 -5.54
C GLY A 589 1.26 48.86 -6.08
N THR A 590 2.58 48.94 -6.18
CA THR A 590 3.33 50.07 -6.76
C THR A 590 4.60 49.62 -7.45
N ALA A 591 4.43 48.72 -8.41
CA ALA A 591 5.22 48.76 -9.61
C ALA A 591 4.26 48.44 -10.76
N THR A 592 3.41 49.39 -11.11
CA THR A 592 3.10 49.60 -12.51
C THR A 592 4.47 49.81 -13.17
N VAL A 593 5.13 48.67 -13.54
CA VAL A 593 6.04 48.73 -14.66
C VAL A 593 5.14 49.28 -15.75
N ALA A 594 5.32 50.58 -16.05
CA ALA A 594 4.72 51.18 -17.21
C ALA A 594 5.20 50.31 -18.38
N MET A 595 4.35 49.36 -18.79
CA MET A 595 4.57 48.63 -20.03
C MET A 595 4.63 49.74 -21.09
N GLN A 596 5.85 50.03 -21.55
CA GLN A 596 6.02 50.84 -22.75
C GLN A 596 5.07 50.21 -23.78
N PRO A 597 4.18 51.00 -24.41
CA PRO A 597 3.33 50.49 -25.46
C PRO A 597 4.26 49.83 -26.47
N ARG A 598 4.17 48.49 -26.61
CA ARG A 598 4.88 47.79 -27.66
C ARG A 598 4.42 48.44 -28.97
N THR A 599 5.34 49.09 -29.67
CA THR A 599 5.17 49.50 -31.05
C THR A 599 4.50 48.34 -31.79
N GLU A 600 3.43 48.62 -32.55
CA GLU A 600 2.72 47.65 -33.36
C GLU A 600 3.73 46.75 -34.09
N VAL A 601 3.86 45.50 -33.63
CA VAL A 601 4.67 44.51 -34.30
C VAL A 601 3.98 44.24 -35.62
N ALA A 602 4.60 44.66 -36.70
CA ALA A 602 4.16 44.37 -38.08
C ALA A 602 3.74 42.88 -38.11
N ARG A 603 2.59 42.60 -38.74
CA ARG A 603 1.91 41.29 -38.85
C ARG A 603 2.93 40.15 -38.93
N SER A 604 3.29 39.59 -37.77
CA SER A 604 4.19 38.42 -37.70
C SER A 604 3.45 37.17 -38.18
N ASP A 605 4.19 36.23 -38.75
CA ASP A 605 3.64 34.96 -39.23
C ASP A 605 2.89 34.22 -38.13
N ARG A 606 1.79 33.61 -38.49
CA ARG A 606 1.00 32.71 -37.62
C ARG A 606 1.87 31.51 -37.24
N LEU A 607 2.07 31.29 -35.95
CA LEU A 607 2.87 30.20 -35.42
C LEU A 607 1.99 28.98 -35.09
N LEU A 608 0.81 29.20 -34.51
CA LEU A 608 -0.16 28.20 -34.17
C LEU A 608 -1.56 28.68 -34.55
N GLY A 609 -2.32 27.88 -35.24
CA GLY A 609 -3.70 28.13 -35.55
C GLY A 609 -4.60 27.02 -35.06
N VAL A 610 -5.61 27.40 -34.32
CA VAL A 610 -6.65 26.51 -33.84
C VAL A 610 -7.98 26.95 -34.43
N ASP A 611 -8.64 26.03 -35.14
CA ASP A 611 -9.87 26.33 -35.86
C ASP A 611 -10.97 25.35 -35.49
N ARG A 612 -12.01 25.86 -34.81
CA ARG A 612 -13.25 25.19 -34.41
C ARG A 612 -13.05 23.79 -33.85
N ILE A 613 -12.12 23.63 -32.89
CA ILE A 613 -11.89 22.34 -32.26
C ILE A 613 -13.01 21.98 -31.30
N ASN A 614 -13.48 20.73 -31.42
CA ASN A 614 -14.44 20.11 -30.54
C ASN A 614 -13.81 18.89 -29.90
N THR A 615 -13.79 18.84 -28.57
CA THR A 615 -13.18 17.72 -27.81
C THR A 615 -14.16 17.17 -26.81
N TYR A 616 -14.26 15.84 -26.77
CA TYR A 616 -15.15 15.10 -25.90
C TYR A 616 -14.40 14.17 -24.96
N TYR A 617 -14.93 13.96 -23.75
CA TYR A 617 -14.58 12.85 -22.88
C TYR A 617 -15.82 11.95 -22.70
N GLY A 618 -15.86 10.84 -23.45
CA GLY A 618 -17.04 10.00 -23.56
C GLY A 618 -18.22 10.78 -24.15
N LYS A 619 -19.30 10.96 -23.40
CA LYS A 619 -20.49 11.72 -23.83
C LYS A 619 -20.43 13.22 -23.46
N SER A 620 -19.40 13.66 -22.76
CA SER A 620 -19.29 15.06 -22.30
C SER A 620 -18.56 15.90 -23.31
N HIS A 621 -19.23 16.89 -23.91
CA HIS A 621 -18.63 17.90 -24.81
C HIS A 621 -17.94 18.95 -23.98
N ILE A 622 -16.61 19.03 -24.02
CA ILE A 622 -15.79 19.90 -23.16
C ILE A 622 -15.32 21.15 -23.90
N LEU A 623 -14.87 20.99 -25.15
CA LEU A 623 -14.49 22.11 -25.99
C LEU A 623 -15.50 22.21 -27.14
N ASN A 624 -16.11 23.38 -27.29
CA ASN A 624 -17.14 23.66 -28.29
C ASN A 624 -16.68 24.78 -29.19
N ASP A 625 -16.36 24.47 -30.45
CA ASP A 625 -15.96 25.36 -31.52
C ASP A 625 -14.88 26.39 -31.13
N VAL A 626 -13.86 25.93 -30.37
CA VAL A 626 -12.78 26.83 -29.91
C VAL A 626 -11.84 27.17 -31.05
N SER A 627 -11.66 28.47 -31.28
CA SER A 627 -10.78 28.99 -32.32
C SER A 627 -9.91 30.13 -31.78
N PHE A 628 -8.61 30.10 -32.06
CA PHE A 628 -7.68 31.20 -31.80
C PHE A 628 -6.37 31.00 -32.55
N ASP A 629 -5.59 32.06 -32.63
CA ASP A 629 -4.28 32.08 -33.27
C ASP A 629 -3.21 32.53 -32.29
N VAL A 630 -1.99 32.02 -32.43
CA VAL A 630 -0.79 32.51 -31.76
C VAL A 630 0.23 32.89 -32.84
N ARG A 631 0.77 34.10 -32.78
CA ARG A 631 1.77 34.61 -33.72
C ARG A 631 3.17 34.51 -33.15
N LYS A 632 4.18 34.59 -34.00
CA LYS A 632 5.58 34.66 -33.56
C LYS A 632 5.78 35.83 -32.60
N GLN A 633 6.49 35.58 -31.49
CA GLN A 633 6.79 36.59 -30.44
C GLN A 633 5.55 37.13 -29.70
N GLU A 634 4.40 36.47 -29.82
CA GLU A 634 3.19 36.78 -29.09
C GLU A 634 3.06 35.93 -27.82
N ILE A 635 2.57 36.52 -26.73
CA ILE A 635 2.17 35.83 -25.51
C ILE A 635 0.66 35.87 -25.44
N VAL A 636 0.03 34.72 -25.58
CA VAL A 636 -1.42 34.54 -25.44
C VAL A 636 -1.77 33.97 -24.08
N ALA A 637 -2.56 34.69 -23.29
CA ALA A 637 -3.03 34.24 -22.00
C ALA A 637 -4.38 33.52 -22.12
N LEU A 638 -4.45 32.24 -21.72
CA LEU A 638 -5.68 31.47 -21.68
C LEU A 638 -6.36 31.64 -20.31
N LEU A 639 -7.41 32.45 -20.26
CA LEU A 639 -8.16 32.75 -19.03
C LEU A 639 -9.52 32.04 -19.00
N GLY A 640 -10.01 31.75 -17.82
CA GLY A 640 -11.34 31.14 -17.63
C GLY A 640 -11.48 30.50 -16.27
N ARG A 641 -12.74 30.23 -15.85
CA ARG A 641 -13.08 29.56 -14.58
C ARG A 641 -12.56 28.12 -14.53
N ASN A 642 -12.46 27.55 -13.33
CA ASN A 642 -12.18 26.13 -13.18
C ASN A 642 -13.32 25.32 -13.82
N GLY A 643 -12.97 24.31 -14.64
CA GLY A 643 -13.95 23.55 -15.42
C GLY A 643 -14.25 24.12 -16.82
N ALA A 644 -13.74 25.30 -17.19
CA ALA A 644 -13.96 25.93 -18.52
C ALA A 644 -13.24 25.24 -19.69
N GLY A 645 -12.57 24.12 -19.49
CA GLY A 645 -11.90 23.37 -20.56
C GLY A 645 -10.44 23.77 -20.85
N LYS A 646 -9.81 24.68 -20.07
CA LYS A 646 -8.43 25.14 -20.30
C LYS A 646 -7.41 24.00 -20.41
N SER A 647 -7.42 23.08 -19.44
CA SER A 647 -6.53 21.91 -19.45
C SER A 647 -6.83 20.95 -20.60
N THR A 648 -8.08 20.83 -21.01
CA THR A 648 -8.49 20.03 -22.16
C THR A 648 -7.97 20.66 -23.45
N LEU A 649 -8.04 22.00 -23.58
CA LEU A 649 -7.48 22.70 -24.71
C LEU A 649 -5.96 22.49 -24.83
N LEU A 650 -5.21 22.65 -23.73
CA LEU A 650 -3.77 22.37 -23.73
C LEU A 650 -3.46 20.91 -24.08
N LYS A 651 -4.25 19.95 -23.56
CA LYS A 651 -4.10 18.54 -23.92
C LYS A 651 -4.43 18.26 -25.38
N SER A 652 -5.39 19.00 -25.97
CA SER A 652 -5.71 18.88 -27.41
C SER A 652 -4.59 19.44 -28.28
N LEU A 653 -3.97 20.55 -27.87
CA LEU A 653 -2.84 21.16 -28.60
C LEU A 653 -1.62 20.23 -28.66
N ILE A 654 -1.32 19.52 -27.61
CA ILE A 654 -0.18 18.57 -27.52
C ILE A 654 -0.55 17.13 -27.94
N GLY A 655 -1.76 16.91 -28.46
CA GLY A 655 -2.19 15.61 -28.99
C GLY A 655 -2.58 14.54 -27.96
N ILE A 656 -2.64 14.86 -26.67
CA ILE A 656 -3.09 13.91 -25.62
C ILE A 656 -4.60 13.67 -25.69
N ALA A 657 -5.39 14.72 -25.92
CA ALA A 657 -6.84 14.62 -26.16
C ALA A 657 -7.10 14.98 -27.63
N ARG A 658 -7.44 14.00 -28.46
CA ARG A 658 -7.71 14.26 -29.88
C ARG A 658 -9.04 14.99 -30.06
N PRO A 659 -9.08 16.13 -30.74
CA PRO A 659 -10.34 16.75 -31.15
C PRO A 659 -11.10 15.83 -32.12
N GLU A 660 -12.42 15.72 -31.97
CA GLU A 660 -13.27 14.98 -32.91
C GLU A 660 -13.60 15.82 -34.15
N ALA A 661 -13.57 17.15 -34.04
CA ALA A 661 -13.78 18.07 -35.15
C ALA A 661 -12.88 19.31 -35.01
N GLY A 662 -12.65 20.01 -36.12
CA GLY A 662 -11.75 21.17 -36.21
C GLY A 662 -10.33 20.81 -36.63
N SER A 663 -9.43 21.78 -36.67
CA SER A 663 -8.03 21.56 -37.02
C SER A 663 -7.07 22.38 -36.16
N ILE A 664 -5.89 21.84 -35.93
CA ILE A 664 -4.74 22.47 -35.25
C ILE A 664 -3.59 22.46 -36.25
N ARG A 665 -3.04 23.62 -36.56
CA ARG A 665 -1.97 23.81 -37.57
C ARG A 665 -0.81 24.59 -37.01
#